data_1c8421d2f6596e86130b9a0b2f3bb563
#
_entry.id   1c8421d2f6596e86130b9a0b2f3bb563
#
_cell.length_a   1.000
_cell.length_b   1.000
_cell.length_c   1.000
_cell.angle_alpha   90.00
_cell.angle_beta   90.00
_cell.angle_gamma   90.00
#
_symmetry.space_group_name_H-M   'P 1'
#
loop_
_entity.id
_entity.type
_entity.pdbx_description
1 polymer ?
#
loop_
_entity_poly.entity_id
_entity_poly.type
_entity_poly.pdbx_seq_one_letter_code
_entity_poly.pdbx_strand_id
1 'polypeptide(L)'
;MEKRKLKIALSLAVLIPCVLYIAGIIAQFMININAWKAAGSDYSVSPGLPSLELADVFRSIFHFPEGLIAIGVVVVGIVLICIFGLRIGWGQNGVTDSDRNLTVSSSGSYGTASFMSPKEASACFDVTSAKKTEQDILGMLPDGQILTLPKNTRLNSNLAVCGSSGTGKSRSISRNLVLQAVKRGESLILTDPKSELYESMSEYLRDNGYTVKVFNLIEMDHSDSWNSLNEVGSSELMAQTFADIVLQNTSGDSKDAFWYNAELNLLKALVLYVALEMPPEQRNLATVYDLLYTQTEKGLSDIMASISHDHVNQYTGELLPPSPAAAPYAIFKQSSDTVRTSVIIGLGSKLAVLQAQQVRNITSYNEIDLELPGKQKCAYFCIVSDQDSTFDFLSSLFFSFLFIRLIRYADGYCEGGMLSTKVKFVLDEFPNCCLIPDFTKKCSTIRSRGCSVAVFFQNVGQMRNRYPDDQWQEILGACDSTVFLGCTDMLTAEYFSDRIGTASVEVEGTMRELNTMHITNYTPRFRKTNSLGRRQLLTPDEVLRLPPDQVLIFIRGQKVMRAKRYDYSLHPDYKKLKSRKAILHEPDWKTSQASSVSATGPSPSSSMATPVEKGSGNRQKKPPAKPARNTEREVVNADDIF
;
A
#
# COMPACT_ATOMS: atom_id res chain seq x y z
N MET A 1 -7.50 -43.12 -0.12
CA MET A 1 -7.91 -43.71 1.19
C MET A 1 -7.77 -45.22 1.23
N GLU A 2 -8.11 -46.00 0.23
CA GLU A 2 -8.05 -47.48 0.23
C GLU A 2 -6.65 -48.05 0.39
N LYS A 3 -5.63 -47.55 -0.32
CA LYS A 3 -4.23 -48.04 -0.20
C LYS A 3 -3.65 -47.87 1.23
N ARG A 4 -4.12 -46.89 2.00
CA ARG A 4 -3.67 -46.66 3.39
C ARG A 4 -4.36 -47.63 4.33
N LYS A 5 -5.64 -47.95 4.13
CA LYS A 5 -6.38 -48.95 4.88
C LYS A 5 -5.82 -50.34 4.65
N LEU A 6 -5.46 -50.67 3.41
CA LEU A 6 -4.84 -51.98 3.06
C LEU A 6 -3.47 -52.17 3.73
N LYS A 7 -2.62 -51.12 3.76
CA LYS A 7 -1.31 -51.17 4.44
C LYS A 7 -1.48 -51.38 5.95
N ILE A 8 -2.44 -50.70 6.58
CA ILE A 8 -2.72 -50.87 8.02
C ILE A 8 -3.23 -52.28 8.32
N ALA A 9 -4.15 -52.80 7.53
CA ALA A 9 -4.66 -54.16 7.67
C ALA A 9 -3.55 -55.22 7.53
N LEU A 10 -2.66 -55.05 6.55
CA LEU A 10 -1.51 -55.95 6.33
C LEU A 10 -0.52 -55.91 7.49
N SER A 11 -0.25 -54.71 8.04
CA SER A 11 0.63 -54.54 9.19
C SER A 11 0.04 -55.19 10.45
N LEU A 12 -1.25 -55.06 10.70
CA LEU A 12 -1.96 -55.69 11.81
C LEU A 12 -2.02 -57.20 11.66
N ALA A 13 -2.17 -57.75 10.45
CA ALA A 13 -2.19 -59.17 10.17
C ALA A 13 -0.86 -59.88 10.52
N VAL A 14 0.26 -59.16 10.46
CA VAL A 14 1.58 -59.67 10.85
C VAL A 14 1.86 -59.41 12.33
N LEU A 15 1.48 -58.24 12.84
CA LEU A 15 1.77 -57.83 14.21
C LEU A 15 1.04 -58.68 15.28
N ILE A 16 -0.23 -58.99 15.05
CA ILE A 16 -1.07 -59.73 16.01
C ILE A 16 -0.51 -61.14 16.27
N PRO A 17 -0.16 -61.98 15.28
CA PRO A 17 0.46 -63.28 15.51
C PRO A 17 1.80 -63.19 16.26
N CYS A 18 2.65 -62.19 15.95
CA CYS A 18 3.91 -61.98 16.65
C CYS A 18 3.72 -61.66 18.14
N VAL A 19 2.74 -60.78 18.44
CA VAL A 19 2.38 -60.41 19.82
C VAL A 19 1.86 -61.60 20.60
N LEU A 20 0.98 -62.39 20.00
CA LEU A 20 0.46 -63.63 20.61
C LEU A 20 1.57 -64.66 20.83
N TYR A 21 2.49 -64.83 19.91
CA TYR A 21 3.63 -65.70 20.02
C TYR A 21 4.51 -65.34 21.23
N ILE A 22 4.87 -64.08 21.40
CA ILE A 22 5.64 -63.57 22.53
C ILE A 22 4.88 -63.79 23.85
N ALA A 23 3.58 -63.53 23.90
CA ALA A 23 2.72 -63.72 25.04
C ALA A 23 2.69 -65.22 25.44
N GLY A 24 2.64 -66.14 24.45
CA GLY A 24 2.67 -67.57 24.69
C GLY A 24 3.98 -68.08 25.30
N ILE A 25 5.12 -67.56 24.87
CA ILE A 25 6.43 -67.85 25.46
C ILE A 25 6.48 -67.37 26.92
N ILE A 26 5.98 -66.19 27.22
CA ILE A 26 5.92 -65.65 28.58
C ILE A 26 4.99 -66.50 29.46
N ALA A 27 3.83 -66.91 28.94
CA ALA A 27 2.88 -67.76 29.63
C ALA A 27 3.52 -69.15 30.01
N GLN A 28 4.19 -69.77 29.04
CA GLN A 28 4.92 -71.02 29.27
C GLN A 28 5.98 -70.86 30.33
N PHE A 29 6.77 -69.83 30.31
CA PHE A 29 7.77 -69.52 31.30
C PHE A 29 7.15 -69.41 32.72
N MET A 30 6.00 -68.71 32.82
CA MET A 30 5.25 -68.59 34.08
C MET A 30 4.72 -69.95 34.57
N ILE A 31 4.16 -70.74 33.66
CA ILE A 31 3.69 -72.08 33.96
C ILE A 31 4.85 -72.95 34.51
N ASN A 32 6.00 -72.92 33.82
CA ASN A 32 7.18 -73.65 34.24
C ASN A 32 7.72 -73.22 35.63
N ILE A 33 7.72 -71.90 35.89
CA ILE A 33 8.09 -71.39 37.22
C ILE A 33 7.09 -71.81 38.30
N ASN A 34 5.78 -71.72 37.98
CA ASN A 34 4.77 -72.14 38.97
C ASN A 34 4.81 -73.62 39.26
N ALA A 35 5.04 -74.49 38.25
CA ALA A 35 5.24 -75.88 38.40
C ALA A 35 6.52 -76.23 39.25
N TRP A 36 7.62 -75.47 38.96
CA TRP A 36 8.87 -75.64 39.75
C TRP A 36 8.69 -75.21 41.20
N LYS A 37 7.97 -74.10 41.45
CA LYS A 37 7.63 -73.68 42.82
C LYS A 37 6.75 -74.71 43.55
N ALA A 38 5.76 -75.27 42.87
CA ALA A 38 4.87 -76.32 43.46
C ALA A 38 5.59 -77.66 43.77
N ALA A 39 6.68 -77.97 43.04
CA ALA A 39 7.51 -79.14 43.25
C ALA A 39 8.51 -79.01 44.43
N GLY A 40 8.42 -77.94 45.23
CA GLY A 40 9.22 -77.75 46.43
C GLY A 40 10.49 -76.88 46.25
N SER A 41 10.67 -76.24 45.12
CA SER A 41 11.75 -75.25 44.85
C SER A 41 13.15 -75.73 45.14
N ASP A 42 13.51 -76.88 44.59
CA ASP A 42 14.89 -77.34 44.70
C ASP A 42 15.81 -76.42 43.89
N TYR A 43 16.61 -75.59 44.57
CA TYR A 43 17.50 -74.61 43.99
C TYR A 43 18.65 -75.20 43.17
N SER A 44 18.79 -76.50 43.15
CA SER A 44 19.75 -77.21 42.30
C SER A 44 19.26 -77.44 40.86
N VAL A 45 17.95 -77.29 40.63
CA VAL A 45 17.34 -77.47 39.29
C VAL A 45 16.66 -76.21 38.86
N SER A 46 17.07 -75.63 37.69
CA SER A 46 16.44 -74.45 37.11
C SER A 46 15.05 -74.79 36.52
N PRO A 47 14.09 -73.88 36.53
CA PRO A 47 12.82 -74.05 35.81
C PRO A 47 13.07 -74.34 34.33
N GLY A 48 12.34 -75.30 33.77
CA GLY A 48 12.47 -75.64 32.35
C GLY A 48 12.32 -74.46 31.42
N LEU A 49 13.15 -74.41 30.39
CA LEU A 49 13.03 -73.38 29.34
C LEU A 49 11.73 -73.60 28.58
N PRO A 50 11.09 -72.48 28.12
CA PRO A 50 9.89 -72.57 27.30
C PRO A 50 10.17 -73.22 25.94
N SER A 51 9.26 -74.08 25.48
CA SER A 51 9.30 -74.62 24.12
C SER A 51 9.08 -73.53 23.09
N LEU A 52 9.79 -73.56 21.96
CA LEU A 52 9.62 -72.66 20.86
C LEU A 52 8.67 -73.19 19.76
N GLU A 53 8.10 -74.42 20.01
CA GLU A 53 7.14 -74.99 19.08
C GLU A 53 5.82 -74.21 19.09
N LEU A 54 5.35 -73.88 17.90
CA LEU A 54 4.15 -73.06 17.72
C LEU A 54 2.93 -73.63 18.43
N ALA A 55 2.74 -74.96 18.43
CA ALA A 55 1.60 -75.59 19.04
C ALA A 55 1.60 -75.45 20.59
N ASP A 56 2.76 -75.57 21.23
CA ASP A 56 2.90 -75.41 22.66
C ASP A 56 2.78 -73.99 23.11
N VAL A 57 3.36 -73.04 22.33
CA VAL A 57 3.30 -71.63 22.61
C VAL A 57 1.84 -71.12 22.50
N PHE A 58 1.08 -71.55 21.50
CA PHE A 58 -0.34 -71.12 21.37
C PHE A 58 -1.21 -71.84 22.44
N ARG A 59 -0.92 -73.12 22.85
CA ARG A 59 -1.68 -73.76 23.89
C ARG A 59 -1.52 -73.10 25.26
N SER A 60 -0.34 -72.54 25.55
CA SER A 60 -0.05 -71.86 26.82
C SER A 60 -0.80 -70.56 27.01
N ILE A 61 -1.20 -69.91 25.93
CA ILE A 61 -2.02 -68.65 25.97
C ILE A 61 -3.40 -68.93 26.58
N PHE A 62 -3.96 -70.15 26.38
CA PHE A 62 -5.26 -70.55 26.92
C PHE A 62 -5.20 -71.11 28.32
N HIS A 63 -4.00 -71.19 28.92
CA HIS A 63 -3.84 -71.65 30.32
C HIS A 63 -4.16 -70.51 31.28
N PHE A 64 -5.21 -70.68 32.08
CA PHE A 64 -5.66 -69.66 33.03
C PHE A 64 -5.03 -69.91 34.41
N PRO A 65 -4.49 -68.87 35.13
CA PRO A 65 -4.49 -67.42 34.78
C PRO A 65 -3.25 -66.97 34.02
N GLU A 66 -2.23 -67.77 33.80
CA GLU A 66 -0.90 -67.36 33.28
C GLU A 66 -0.97 -66.81 31.89
N GLY A 67 -1.80 -67.33 30.99
CA GLY A 67 -2.00 -66.82 29.66
C GLY A 67 -2.56 -65.40 29.64
N LEU A 68 -3.52 -65.13 30.51
CA LEU A 68 -4.13 -63.78 30.61
C LEU A 68 -3.16 -62.77 31.19
N ILE A 69 -2.35 -63.12 32.14
CA ILE A 69 -1.29 -62.30 32.73
C ILE A 69 -0.22 -62.01 31.67
N ALA A 70 0.20 -63.00 30.89
CA ALA A 70 1.20 -62.86 29.84
C ALA A 70 0.74 -61.86 28.72
N ILE A 71 -0.52 -61.99 28.30
CA ILE A 71 -1.11 -61.00 27.32
C ILE A 71 -1.11 -59.59 27.93
N GLY A 72 -1.49 -59.47 29.21
CA GLY A 72 -1.47 -58.15 29.90
C GLY A 72 -0.07 -57.57 29.97
N VAL A 73 0.97 -58.32 30.26
CA VAL A 73 2.37 -57.90 30.31
C VAL A 73 2.84 -57.42 28.93
N VAL A 74 2.51 -58.14 27.85
CA VAL A 74 2.89 -57.78 26.49
C VAL A 74 2.17 -56.49 26.04
N VAL A 75 0.87 -56.36 26.34
CA VAL A 75 0.10 -55.14 26.02
C VAL A 75 0.66 -53.93 26.77
N VAL A 76 0.96 -54.06 28.06
CA VAL A 76 1.59 -52.98 28.86
C VAL A 76 2.96 -52.64 28.29
N GLY A 77 3.77 -53.63 27.91
CA GLY A 77 5.07 -53.43 27.27
C GLY A 77 4.95 -52.63 25.95
N ILE A 78 3.99 -53.00 25.10
CA ILE A 78 3.72 -52.27 23.84
C ILE A 78 3.25 -50.84 24.13
N VAL A 79 2.36 -50.62 25.07
CA VAL A 79 1.89 -49.29 25.47
C VAL A 79 3.06 -48.46 26.00
N LEU A 80 3.94 -49.01 26.82
CA LEU A 80 5.14 -48.32 27.28
C LEU A 80 6.11 -48.02 26.14
N ILE A 81 6.36 -48.95 25.22
CA ILE A 81 7.19 -48.70 24.03
C ILE A 81 6.57 -47.62 23.15
N CYS A 82 5.25 -47.62 22.96
CA CYS A 82 4.56 -46.56 22.25
C CYS A 82 4.69 -45.21 22.95
N ILE A 83 4.50 -45.14 24.28
CA ILE A 83 4.64 -43.89 25.05
C ILE A 83 6.08 -43.40 25.03
N PHE A 84 7.08 -44.29 25.27
CA PHE A 84 8.49 -43.91 25.19
C PHE A 84 8.95 -43.65 23.76
N GLY A 85 8.54 -44.44 22.77
CA GLY A 85 8.84 -44.25 21.36
C GLY A 85 8.22 -42.97 20.81
N LEU A 86 6.98 -42.66 21.19
CA LEU A 86 6.35 -41.37 20.89
C LEU A 86 7.07 -40.20 21.57
N ARG A 87 7.60 -40.36 22.78
CA ARG A 87 8.42 -39.33 23.45
C ARG A 87 9.81 -39.17 22.83
N ILE A 88 10.44 -40.24 22.35
CA ILE A 88 11.78 -40.20 21.73
C ILE A 88 11.68 -39.77 20.25
N GLY A 89 10.59 -40.10 19.54
CA GLY A 89 10.36 -39.71 18.15
C GLY A 89 9.79 -38.28 17.98
N TRP A 90 9.33 -37.60 19.03
CA TRP A 90 8.79 -36.23 18.99
C TRP A 90 9.83 -35.15 19.31
N GLY A 91 11.10 -35.45 19.16
CA GLY A 91 12.21 -34.49 19.29
C GLY A 91 12.43 -33.59 18.09
N GLN A 92 11.66 -33.66 17.00
CA GLN A 92 11.68 -32.72 15.92
C GLN A 92 10.50 -31.73 16.04
N ASN A 93 10.65 -30.78 16.95
CA ASN A 93 9.69 -29.68 17.16
C ASN A 93 9.89 -28.54 16.15
N GLY A 94 10.18 -28.83 14.88
CA GLY A 94 10.41 -27.85 13.84
C GLY A 94 9.39 -27.95 12.71
N VAL A 95 9.14 -26.84 12.04
CA VAL A 95 8.37 -26.78 10.78
C VAL A 95 9.38 -26.87 9.64
N THR A 96 9.32 -27.95 8.85
CA THR A 96 10.19 -28.14 7.69
C THR A 96 9.56 -27.48 6.47
N ASP A 97 10.29 -26.55 5.86
CA ASP A 97 10.00 -25.98 4.55
C ASP A 97 10.76 -26.80 3.50
N SER A 98 10.03 -27.67 2.80
CA SER A 98 10.60 -28.57 1.80
C SER A 98 11.17 -27.85 0.59
N ASP A 99 10.60 -26.69 0.21
CA ASP A 99 11.03 -25.92 -0.95
C ASP A 99 12.41 -25.28 -0.75
N ARG A 100 12.72 -24.93 0.50
CA ARG A 100 14.00 -24.32 0.89
C ARG A 100 14.94 -25.30 1.59
N ASN A 101 14.53 -26.55 1.77
CA ASN A 101 15.26 -27.57 2.53
C ASN A 101 15.73 -27.06 3.91
N LEU A 102 14.82 -26.43 4.64
CA LEU A 102 15.09 -25.72 5.87
C LEU A 102 14.13 -26.19 6.97
N THR A 103 14.65 -26.54 8.16
CA THR A 103 13.83 -26.83 9.34
C THR A 103 13.94 -25.68 10.34
N VAL A 104 12.83 -24.98 10.56
CA VAL A 104 12.71 -23.95 11.59
C VAL A 104 12.42 -24.63 12.92
N SER A 105 13.34 -24.50 13.88
CA SER A 105 13.20 -25.09 15.20
C SER A 105 12.24 -24.30 16.08
N SER A 106 11.43 -24.98 16.88
CA SER A 106 10.56 -24.36 17.87
C SER A 106 11.28 -23.91 19.14
N SER A 107 12.60 -24.17 19.26
CA SER A 107 13.38 -23.82 20.46
C SER A 107 13.43 -22.33 20.76
N GLY A 108 13.36 -21.48 19.72
CA GLY A 108 13.39 -20.03 19.85
C GLY A 108 14.71 -19.43 20.34
N SER A 109 15.77 -20.23 20.49
CA SER A 109 17.05 -19.82 21.09
C SER A 109 17.73 -18.64 20.40
N TYR A 110 17.59 -18.53 19.09
CA TYR A 110 18.15 -17.44 18.27
C TYR A 110 17.10 -16.53 17.67
N GLY A 111 15.81 -16.86 17.80
CA GLY A 111 14.68 -16.10 17.29
C GLY A 111 13.46 -16.98 17.11
N THR A 112 12.28 -16.35 17.21
CA THR A 112 10.97 -17.04 17.20
C THR A 112 10.17 -16.78 15.93
N ALA A 113 10.76 -16.13 14.91
CA ALA A 113 10.07 -15.82 13.67
C ALA A 113 9.62 -17.10 12.96
N SER A 114 8.37 -17.13 12.57
CA SER A 114 7.76 -18.20 11.77
C SER A 114 6.61 -17.64 10.95
N PHE A 115 6.29 -18.27 9.84
CA PHE A 115 5.06 -17.93 9.12
C PHE A 115 3.83 -18.33 9.95
N MET A 116 2.78 -17.54 9.76
CA MET A 116 1.49 -17.82 10.38
C MET A 116 0.92 -19.14 9.83
N SER A 117 0.54 -20.05 10.73
CA SER A 117 -0.13 -21.30 10.36
C SER A 117 -1.60 -21.05 9.97
N PRO A 118 -2.27 -21.97 9.24
CA PRO A 118 -3.68 -21.83 8.90
C PRO A 118 -4.61 -21.67 10.11
N LYS A 119 -4.26 -22.29 11.26
CA LYS A 119 -5.03 -22.12 12.50
C LYS A 119 -4.86 -20.73 13.10
N GLU A 120 -3.64 -20.20 13.10
CA GLU A 120 -3.37 -18.83 13.57
C GLU A 120 -4.02 -17.82 12.62
N ALA A 121 -4.01 -18.07 11.30
CA ALA A 121 -4.69 -17.23 10.32
C ALA A 121 -6.19 -17.12 10.61
N SER A 122 -6.87 -18.22 10.91
CA SER A 122 -8.31 -18.21 11.25
C SER A 122 -8.64 -17.48 12.57
N ALA A 123 -7.64 -17.27 13.44
CA ALA A 123 -7.82 -16.47 14.66
C ALA A 123 -7.61 -14.96 14.43
N CYS A 124 -6.82 -14.59 13.42
CA CYS A 124 -6.44 -13.20 13.12
C CYS A 124 -7.23 -12.57 11.97
N PHE A 125 -7.66 -13.39 11.01
CA PHE A 125 -8.38 -12.99 9.81
C PHE A 125 -9.77 -13.62 9.76
N ASP A 126 -10.71 -12.90 9.16
CA ASP A 126 -11.93 -13.51 8.66
C ASP A 126 -11.58 -14.23 7.35
N VAL A 127 -11.61 -15.57 7.40
CA VAL A 127 -11.37 -16.45 6.26
C VAL A 127 -12.71 -16.78 5.62
N THR A 128 -12.99 -16.20 4.46
CA THR A 128 -14.33 -16.26 3.86
C THR A 128 -14.26 -16.20 2.32
N SER A 129 -15.40 -16.06 1.66
CA SER A 129 -15.46 -15.83 0.21
C SER A 129 -15.70 -14.34 -0.10
N ALA A 130 -15.23 -13.89 -1.27
CA ALA A 130 -15.37 -12.49 -1.72
C ALA A 130 -16.84 -12.02 -1.84
N LYS A 131 -17.79 -12.94 -1.98
CA LYS A 131 -19.23 -12.62 -1.99
C LYS A 131 -19.76 -12.22 -0.61
N LYS A 132 -19.20 -12.80 0.46
CA LYS A 132 -19.75 -12.66 1.83
C LYS A 132 -19.11 -11.51 2.61
N THR A 133 -17.91 -11.07 2.23
CA THR A 133 -17.21 -10.00 2.93
C THR A 133 -17.40 -8.63 2.30
N GLU A 134 -17.43 -7.62 3.15
CA GLU A 134 -17.36 -6.21 2.80
C GLU A 134 -15.98 -5.63 3.13
N GLN A 135 -15.13 -6.38 3.87
CA GLN A 135 -13.83 -5.91 4.32
C GLN A 135 -12.78 -5.95 3.21
N ASP A 136 -11.70 -5.19 3.38
CA ASP A 136 -10.60 -5.12 2.41
C ASP A 136 -9.93 -6.49 2.24
N ILE A 137 -9.76 -6.92 1.00
CA ILE A 137 -9.14 -8.20 0.65
C ILE A 137 -7.62 -8.02 0.65
N LEU A 138 -6.93 -8.72 1.54
CA LEU A 138 -5.49 -8.65 1.69
C LEU A 138 -4.75 -9.77 0.94
N GLY A 139 -5.41 -10.90 0.72
CA GLY A 139 -4.86 -12.05 0.02
C GLY A 139 -5.82 -13.21 -0.04
N MET A 140 -5.35 -14.35 -0.54
CA MET A 140 -6.13 -15.57 -0.73
C MET A 140 -5.34 -16.79 -0.25
N LEU A 141 -6.00 -17.72 0.41
CA LEU A 141 -5.45 -19.01 0.77
C LEU A 141 -5.37 -19.95 -0.44
N PRO A 142 -4.55 -21.02 -0.39
CA PRO A 142 -4.45 -21.99 -1.50
C PRO A 142 -5.77 -22.66 -1.89
N ASP A 143 -6.72 -22.75 -0.98
CA ASP A 143 -8.06 -23.32 -1.19
C ASP A 143 -9.06 -22.33 -1.83
N GLY A 144 -8.63 -21.10 -2.12
CA GLY A 144 -9.44 -20.05 -2.75
C GLY A 144 -10.24 -19.18 -1.77
N GLN A 145 -10.13 -19.41 -0.47
CA GLN A 145 -10.72 -18.53 0.54
C GLN A 145 -9.89 -17.24 0.65
N ILE A 146 -10.55 -16.12 0.89
CA ILE A 146 -9.89 -14.82 1.01
C ILE A 146 -9.62 -14.48 2.47
N LEU A 147 -8.57 -13.66 2.66
CA LEU A 147 -8.13 -13.14 3.94
C LEU A 147 -8.54 -11.68 4.05
N THR A 148 -9.34 -11.35 5.05
CA THR A 148 -9.75 -9.99 5.39
C THR A 148 -9.58 -9.76 6.90
N LEU A 149 -9.46 -8.50 7.33
CA LEU A 149 -9.51 -8.21 8.75
C LEU A 149 -10.95 -8.35 9.28
N PRO A 150 -11.13 -8.79 10.54
CA PRO A 150 -12.45 -8.84 11.17
C PRO A 150 -13.10 -7.45 11.25
N LYS A 151 -14.42 -7.36 11.05
CA LYS A 151 -15.17 -6.10 11.11
C LYS A 151 -15.00 -5.36 12.45
N ASN A 152 -14.90 -6.11 13.55
CA ASN A 152 -14.77 -5.57 14.90
C ASN A 152 -13.31 -5.57 15.41
N THR A 153 -12.34 -5.41 14.51
CA THR A 153 -10.94 -5.34 14.90
C THR A 153 -10.62 -4.03 15.64
N ARG A 154 -9.64 -4.11 16.57
CA ARG A 154 -9.04 -2.92 17.21
C ARG A 154 -7.99 -2.25 16.33
N LEU A 155 -7.58 -2.90 15.25
CA LEU A 155 -6.63 -2.35 14.30
C LEU A 155 -7.25 -1.18 13.53
N ASN A 156 -6.41 -0.28 13.05
CA ASN A 156 -6.87 0.74 12.13
C ASN A 156 -7.06 0.18 10.71
N SER A 157 -7.77 0.90 9.86
CA SER A 157 -8.00 0.53 8.46
C SER A 157 -6.95 1.12 7.51
N ASN A 158 -5.84 1.67 8.06
CA ASN A 158 -4.74 2.16 7.25
C ASN A 158 -3.93 0.97 6.72
N LEU A 159 -3.56 1.05 5.46
CA LEU A 159 -2.87 -0.01 4.72
C LEU A 159 -1.63 0.54 4.02
N ALA A 160 -0.50 -0.10 4.20
CA ALA A 160 0.70 0.14 3.39
C ALA A 160 0.85 -0.99 2.36
N VAL A 161 1.08 -0.65 1.10
CA VAL A 161 1.26 -1.62 0.01
C VAL A 161 2.58 -1.36 -0.70
N CYS A 162 3.51 -2.30 -0.57
CA CYS A 162 4.79 -2.25 -1.25
C CYS A 162 4.84 -3.24 -2.41
N GLY A 163 5.27 -2.77 -3.57
CA GLY A 163 5.51 -3.63 -4.72
C GLY A 163 6.11 -2.86 -5.88
N SER A 164 7.16 -3.40 -6.49
CA SER A 164 7.79 -2.81 -7.67
C SER A 164 6.84 -2.70 -8.86
N SER A 165 7.23 -1.98 -9.90
CA SER A 165 6.42 -1.88 -11.13
C SER A 165 6.15 -3.27 -11.71
N GLY A 166 4.94 -3.51 -12.19
CA GLY A 166 4.53 -4.80 -12.75
C GLY A 166 4.16 -5.89 -11.72
N THR A 167 4.33 -5.65 -10.41
CA THR A 167 3.92 -6.63 -9.38
C THR A 167 2.41 -6.76 -9.20
N GLY A 168 1.60 -6.01 -9.94
CA GLY A 168 0.15 -6.10 -9.90
C GLY A 168 -0.51 -5.42 -8.69
N LYS A 169 0.08 -4.35 -8.13
CA LYS A 169 -0.51 -3.53 -7.05
C LYS A 169 -1.97 -3.16 -7.34
N SER A 170 -2.21 -2.56 -8.52
CA SER A 170 -3.54 -2.11 -8.92
C SER A 170 -4.51 -3.27 -9.14
N ARG A 171 -4.04 -4.42 -9.67
CA ARG A 171 -4.87 -5.61 -9.90
C ARG A 171 -5.23 -6.35 -8.62
N SER A 172 -4.26 -6.48 -7.71
CA SER A 172 -4.44 -7.30 -6.51
C SER A 172 -5.04 -6.52 -5.34
N ILE A 173 -4.75 -5.21 -5.23
CA ILE A 173 -5.13 -4.43 -4.05
C ILE A 173 -5.98 -3.21 -4.44
N SER A 174 -5.47 -2.22 -5.22
CA SER A 174 -6.17 -0.93 -5.42
C SER A 174 -7.61 -1.10 -5.93
N ARG A 175 -7.81 -1.89 -7.00
CA ARG A 175 -9.15 -2.13 -7.55
C ARG A 175 -10.06 -2.89 -6.57
N ASN A 176 -9.51 -3.83 -5.82
CA ASN A 176 -10.27 -4.55 -4.79
C ASN A 176 -10.67 -3.62 -3.63
N LEU A 177 -9.83 -2.67 -3.23
CA LEU A 177 -10.19 -1.65 -2.24
C LEU A 177 -11.39 -0.82 -2.70
N VAL A 178 -11.40 -0.38 -3.96
CA VAL A 178 -12.53 0.35 -4.54
C VAL A 178 -13.80 -0.49 -4.51
N LEU A 179 -13.74 -1.74 -4.98
CA LEU A 179 -14.91 -2.64 -5.00
C LEU A 179 -15.46 -2.89 -3.60
N GLN A 180 -14.60 -3.05 -2.60
CA GLN A 180 -15.03 -3.26 -1.22
C GLN A 180 -15.54 -1.98 -0.55
N ALA A 181 -14.94 -0.82 -0.85
CA ALA A 181 -15.44 0.48 -0.38
C ALA A 181 -16.85 0.76 -0.90
N VAL A 182 -17.15 0.39 -2.16
CA VAL A 182 -18.52 0.51 -2.72
C VAL A 182 -19.51 -0.35 -1.95
N LYS A 183 -19.15 -1.58 -1.55
CA LYS A 183 -20.02 -2.42 -0.71
C LYS A 183 -20.31 -1.81 0.66
N ARG A 184 -19.33 -1.08 1.23
CA ARG A 184 -19.50 -0.40 2.53
C ARG A 184 -20.16 0.97 2.40
N GLY A 185 -20.33 1.49 1.17
CA GLY A 185 -20.84 2.84 0.93
C GLY A 185 -19.86 3.94 1.36
N GLU A 186 -18.57 3.68 1.37
CA GLU A 186 -17.52 4.65 1.70
C GLU A 186 -17.21 5.55 0.51
N SER A 187 -16.93 6.82 0.76
CA SER A 187 -16.35 7.71 -0.25
C SER A 187 -14.90 7.37 -0.54
N LEU A 188 -14.45 7.69 -1.74
CA LEU A 188 -13.13 7.34 -2.26
C LEU A 188 -12.39 8.58 -2.74
N ILE A 189 -11.15 8.72 -2.33
CA ILE A 189 -10.23 9.74 -2.83
C ILE A 189 -9.00 9.00 -3.36
N LEU A 190 -8.73 9.16 -4.66
CA LEU A 190 -7.73 8.35 -5.33
C LEU A 190 -6.67 9.21 -6.00
N THR A 191 -5.39 8.88 -5.85
CA THR A 191 -4.38 9.27 -6.83
C THR A 191 -4.33 8.22 -7.93
N ASP A 192 -4.25 8.65 -9.18
CA ASP A 192 -4.28 7.76 -10.36
C ASP A 192 -3.32 8.23 -11.45
N PRO A 193 -2.00 7.98 -11.31
CA PRO A 193 -0.99 8.51 -12.24
C PRO A 193 -1.16 8.10 -13.71
N LYS A 194 -1.86 6.99 -13.93
CA LYS A 194 -2.05 6.40 -15.27
C LYS A 194 -3.48 6.42 -15.77
N SER A 195 -4.38 7.06 -15.04
CA SER A 195 -5.83 7.04 -15.28
C SER A 195 -6.47 5.63 -15.28
N GLU A 196 -5.70 4.59 -14.87
CA GLU A 196 -6.17 3.19 -14.92
C GLU A 196 -7.31 2.90 -13.94
N LEU A 197 -7.28 3.55 -12.76
CA LEU A 197 -8.34 3.39 -11.76
C LEU A 197 -9.60 4.11 -12.22
N TYR A 198 -9.48 5.33 -12.72
CA TYR A 198 -10.61 6.06 -13.30
C TYR A 198 -11.23 5.28 -14.46
N GLU A 199 -10.41 4.88 -15.43
CA GLU A 199 -10.89 4.17 -16.62
C GLU A 199 -11.63 2.87 -16.29
N SER A 200 -11.16 2.12 -15.31
CA SER A 200 -11.75 0.83 -14.96
C SER A 200 -12.88 0.88 -13.95
N MET A 201 -12.99 1.96 -13.13
CA MET A 201 -13.89 2.00 -11.98
C MET A 201 -14.93 3.12 -12.04
N SER A 202 -14.72 4.20 -12.82
CA SER A 202 -15.58 5.38 -12.80
C SER A 202 -17.04 5.09 -13.13
N GLU A 203 -17.31 4.27 -14.15
CA GLU A 203 -18.69 3.90 -14.52
C GLU A 203 -19.36 3.02 -13.46
N TYR A 204 -18.61 2.08 -12.90
CA TYR A 204 -19.11 1.25 -11.80
C TYR A 204 -19.50 2.09 -10.58
N LEU A 205 -18.71 3.10 -10.26
CA LEU A 205 -19.00 4.04 -9.17
C LEU A 205 -20.27 4.86 -9.47
N ARG A 206 -20.41 5.40 -10.68
CA ARG A 206 -21.63 6.10 -11.11
C ARG A 206 -22.86 5.20 -11.05
N ASP A 207 -22.75 3.96 -11.55
CA ASP A 207 -23.84 2.96 -11.52
C ASP A 207 -24.25 2.62 -10.07
N ASN A 208 -23.37 2.82 -9.06
CA ASN A 208 -23.66 2.64 -7.63
C ASN A 208 -24.04 3.93 -6.88
N GLY A 209 -24.33 5.02 -7.62
CA GLY A 209 -24.82 6.28 -7.06
C GLY A 209 -23.75 7.16 -6.43
N TYR A 210 -22.50 7.07 -6.88
CA TYR A 210 -21.41 7.96 -6.47
C TYR A 210 -21.37 9.23 -7.31
N THR A 211 -21.17 10.37 -6.67
CA THR A 211 -20.72 11.59 -7.35
C THR A 211 -19.26 11.44 -7.71
N VAL A 212 -18.97 11.33 -9.01
CA VAL A 212 -17.59 11.14 -9.50
C VAL A 212 -17.06 12.47 -10.01
N LYS A 213 -15.96 12.95 -9.42
CA LYS A 213 -15.22 14.15 -9.83
C LYS A 213 -13.79 13.81 -10.19
N VAL A 214 -13.21 14.57 -11.12
CA VAL A 214 -11.88 14.31 -11.69
C VAL A 214 -11.05 15.58 -11.64
N PHE A 215 -9.98 15.59 -10.85
CA PHE A 215 -8.98 16.65 -10.87
C PHE A 215 -7.79 16.14 -11.68
N ASN A 216 -7.79 16.44 -12.99
CA ASN A 216 -6.82 15.90 -13.95
C ASN A 216 -5.75 16.96 -14.27
N LEU A 217 -4.54 16.73 -13.79
CA LEU A 217 -3.39 17.61 -14.02
C LEU A 217 -2.54 17.18 -15.23
N ILE A 218 -2.94 16.13 -15.95
CA ILE A 218 -2.30 15.67 -17.19
C ILE A 218 -3.11 16.18 -18.39
N GLU A 219 -4.38 15.83 -18.47
CA GLU A 219 -5.31 16.24 -19.53
C GLU A 219 -6.31 17.25 -18.95
N MET A 220 -5.83 18.47 -18.71
CA MET A 220 -6.55 19.51 -17.97
C MET A 220 -7.86 19.93 -18.62
N ASP A 221 -7.98 19.79 -19.93
CA ASP A 221 -9.24 20.06 -20.66
C ASP A 221 -10.35 19.08 -20.27
N HIS A 222 -10.01 17.97 -19.63
CA HIS A 222 -10.92 16.95 -19.11
C HIS A 222 -10.93 16.88 -17.57
N SER A 223 -10.67 18.02 -16.92
CA SER A 223 -10.62 18.17 -15.46
C SER A 223 -11.80 18.98 -14.96
N ASP A 224 -12.45 18.51 -13.91
CA ASP A 224 -13.28 19.40 -13.08
C ASP A 224 -12.38 20.48 -12.47
N SER A 225 -12.92 21.68 -12.28
CA SER A 225 -12.20 22.82 -11.74
C SER A 225 -12.32 22.88 -10.21
N TRP A 226 -11.22 23.24 -9.56
CA TRP A 226 -11.18 23.48 -8.13
C TRP A 226 -10.39 24.76 -7.82
N ASN A 227 -11.10 25.75 -7.28
CA ASN A 227 -10.48 27.01 -6.88
C ASN A 227 -9.97 26.92 -5.44
N SER A 228 -8.66 26.74 -5.30
CA SER A 228 -7.99 26.60 -4.01
C SER A 228 -8.09 27.82 -3.09
N LEU A 229 -8.30 29.03 -3.63
CA LEU A 229 -8.49 30.25 -2.82
C LEU A 229 -9.82 30.25 -2.04
N ASN A 230 -10.83 29.52 -2.51
CA ASN A 230 -12.08 29.38 -1.75
C ASN A 230 -11.85 28.68 -0.40
N GLU A 231 -10.81 27.86 -0.30
CA GLU A 231 -10.45 27.19 0.96
C GLU A 231 -9.79 28.14 1.98
N VAL A 232 -9.19 29.21 1.49
CA VAL A 232 -8.60 30.26 2.33
C VAL A 232 -9.69 31.12 2.97
N GLY A 233 -10.66 31.57 2.19
CA GLY A 233 -11.72 32.48 2.64
C GLY A 233 -11.13 33.72 3.31
N SER A 234 -11.66 34.08 4.50
CA SER A 234 -11.16 35.21 5.31
C SER A 234 -10.12 34.80 6.37
N SER A 235 -9.65 33.57 6.37
CA SER A 235 -8.78 33.04 7.42
C SER A 235 -7.30 33.28 7.13
N GLU A 236 -6.65 34.13 7.92
CA GLU A 236 -5.20 34.37 7.88
C GLU A 236 -4.38 33.08 8.08
N LEU A 237 -4.88 32.16 8.92
CA LEU A 237 -4.25 30.87 9.18
C LEU A 237 -4.32 29.97 7.94
N MET A 238 -5.43 30.01 7.20
CA MET A 238 -5.54 29.25 5.95
C MET A 238 -4.66 29.83 4.85
N ALA A 239 -4.55 31.17 4.78
CA ALA A 239 -3.63 31.82 3.87
C ALA A 239 -2.17 31.47 4.17
N GLN A 240 -1.80 31.38 5.46
CA GLN A 240 -0.49 30.91 5.91
C GLN A 240 -0.24 29.45 5.45
N THR A 241 -1.20 28.57 5.74
CA THR A 241 -1.11 27.16 5.35
C THR A 241 -1.02 27.01 3.82
N PHE A 242 -1.81 27.78 3.07
CA PHE A 242 -1.77 27.80 1.62
C PHE A 242 -0.38 28.16 1.09
N ALA A 243 0.15 29.31 1.55
CA ALA A 243 1.45 29.80 1.11
C ALA A 243 2.58 28.81 1.47
N ASP A 244 2.52 28.22 2.65
CA ASP A 244 3.50 27.23 3.11
C ASP A 244 3.49 25.96 2.24
N ILE A 245 2.31 25.42 1.91
CA ILE A 245 2.16 24.24 1.05
C ILE A 245 2.74 24.52 -0.35
N VAL A 246 2.41 25.68 -0.94
CA VAL A 246 2.93 26.08 -2.26
C VAL A 246 4.45 26.12 -2.24
N LEU A 247 5.03 26.82 -1.26
CA LEU A 247 6.48 26.99 -1.18
C LEU A 247 7.21 25.68 -0.88
N GLN A 248 6.67 24.82 -0.02
CA GLN A 248 7.29 23.50 0.26
C GLN A 248 7.39 22.62 -0.98
N ASN A 249 6.45 22.74 -1.92
CA ASN A 249 6.42 21.94 -3.15
C ASN A 249 7.14 22.62 -4.33
N THR A 250 7.49 23.92 -4.23
CA THR A 250 8.12 24.66 -5.35
C THR A 250 9.56 25.13 -5.05
N SER A 251 10.05 25.00 -3.81
CA SER A 251 11.35 25.57 -3.41
C SER A 251 12.56 24.67 -3.63
N GLY A 252 12.42 23.44 -4.10
CA GLY A 252 13.52 22.50 -4.26
C GLY A 252 14.26 22.18 -2.94
N ASP A 253 15.50 21.68 -3.03
CA ASP A 253 16.29 21.23 -1.88
C ASP A 253 16.95 22.37 -1.08
N SER A 254 17.15 23.55 -1.66
CA SER A 254 17.82 24.69 -1.00
C SER A 254 16.79 25.54 -0.25
N LYS A 255 16.53 25.21 1.02
CA LYS A 255 15.66 26.02 1.90
C LYS A 255 16.51 27.02 2.70
N ASP A 256 16.95 28.11 2.07
CA ASP A 256 17.42 29.27 2.83
C ASP A 256 16.20 29.91 3.53
N ALA A 257 16.20 29.86 4.85
CA ALA A 257 15.08 30.34 5.67
C ALA A 257 14.74 31.82 5.44
N PHE A 258 15.73 32.64 5.06
CA PHE A 258 15.51 34.06 4.80
C PHE A 258 14.62 34.26 3.54
N TRP A 259 15.02 33.62 2.43
CA TRP A 259 14.27 33.70 1.17
C TRP A 259 12.88 33.07 1.29
N TYR A 260 12.84 31.89 1.93
CA TYR A 260 11.58 31.20 2.19
C TYR A 260 10.57 32.07 2.96
N ASN A 261 11.00 32.71 4.05
CA ASN A 261 10.13 33.55 4.86
C ASN A 261 9.72 34.84 4.13
N ALA A 262 10.57 35.43 3.29
CA ALA A 262 10.23 36.59 2.48
C ALA A 262 9.17 36.25 1.40
N GLU A 263 9.34 35.15 0.69
CA GLU A 263 8.36 34.62 -0.27
C GLU A 263 7.04 34.26 0.41
N LEU A 264 7.11 33.64 1.59
CA LEU A 264 5.94 33.24 2.38
C LEU A 264 5.07 34.46 2.75
N ASN A 265 5.68 35.52 3.25
CA ASN A 265 4.97 36.74 3.61
C ASN A 265 4.38 37.43 2.39
N LEU A 266 5.11 37.50 1.26
CA LEU A 266 4.58 38.06 0.04
C LEU A 266 3.40 37.25 -0.50
N LEU A 267 3.55 35.92 -0.62
CA LEU A 267 2.48 35.06 -1.14
C LEU A 267 1.25 35.10 -0.23
N LYS A 268 1.43 35.06 1.09
CA LYS A 268 0.33 35.21 2.06
C LYS A 268 -0.41 36.53 1.88
N ALA A 269 0.31 37.65 1.71
CA ALA A 269 -0.29 38.95 1.48
C ALA A 269 -1.12 38.98 0.19
N LEU A 270 -0.57 38.48 -0.93
CA LEU A 270 -1.27 38.44 -2.21
C LEU A 270 -2.50 37.54 -2.22
N VAL A 271 -2.39 36.37 -1.57
CA VAL A 271 -3.52 35.43 -1.42
C VAL A 271 -4.65 36.07 -0.60
N LEU A 272 -4.34 36.72 0.52
CA LEU A 272 -5.35 37.42 1.33
C LEU A 272 -5.96 38.58 0.55
N TYR A 273 -5.16 39.37 -0.16
CA TYR A 273 -5.65 40.46 -0.99
C TYR A 273 -6.63 39.97 -2.04
N VAL A 274 -6.26 38.94 -2.80
CA VAL A 274 -7.15 38.38 -3.84
C VAL A 274 -8.42 37.77 -3.23
N ALA A 275 -8.30 37.07 -2.10
CA ALA A 275 -9.46 36.42 -1.48
C ALA A 275 -10.46 37.42 -0.89
N LEU A 276 -10.02 38.58 -0.41
CA LEU A 276 -10.86 39.54 0.31
C LEU A 276 -11.27 40.74 -0.51
N GLU A 277 -10.34 41.29 -1.28
CA GLU A 277 -10.52 42.59 -1.96
C GLU A 277 -10.99 42.48 -3.41
N MET A 278 -10.66 41.37 -4.11
CA MET A 278 -11.05 41.19 -5.51
C MET A 278 -12.52 40.78 -5.63
N PRO A 279 -13.16 41.06 -6.78
CA PRO A 279 -14.51 40.58 -7.08
C PRO A 279 -14.53 39.06 -7.19
N PRO A 280 -15.68 38.41 -6.90
CA PRO A 280 -15.77 36.93 -6.80
C PRO A 280 -15.19 36.18 -7.99
N GLU A 281 -15.34 36.73 -9.22
CA GLU A 281 -14.88 36.12 -10.47
C GLU A 281 -13.35 36.11 -10.59
N GLN A 282 -12.68 37.01 -9.87
CA GLN A 282 -11.22 37.17 -9.86
C GLN A 282 -10.56 36.55 -8.61
N ARG A 283 -11.33 35.98 -7.70
CA ARG A 283 -10.80 35.33 -6.49
C ARG A 283 -10.25 33.95 -6.81
N ASN A 284 -9.14 33.90 -7.54
CA ASN A 284 -8.49 32.66 -7.95
C ASN A 284 -6.96 32.79 -7.99
N LEU A 285 -6.27 31.67 -8.09
CA LEU A 285 -4.82 31.62 -8.07
C LEU A 285 -4.18 32.30 -9.29
N ALA A 286 -4.85 32.32 -10.43
CA ALA A 286 -4.38 33.02 -11.61
C ALA A 286 -4.26 34.54 -11.36
N THR A 287 -5.22 35.13 -10.65
CA THR A 287 -5.17 36.55 -10.26
C THR A 287 -4.00 36.85 -9.33
N VAL A 288 -3.66 35.93 -8.41
CA VAL A 288 -2.45 36.07 -7.56
C VAL A 288 -1.20 36.13 -8.41
N TYR A 289 -1.10 35.29 -9.45
CA TYR A 289 0.01 35.30 -10.37
C TYR A 289 0.01 36.59 -11.22
N ASP A 290 -1.16 37.03 -11.70
CA ASP A 290 -1.30 38.24 -12.51
C ASP A 290 -0.79 39.49 -11.77
N LEU A 291 -1.00 39.58 -10.46
CA LEU A 291 -0.44 40.65 -9.64
C LEU A 291 1.11 40.66 -9.64
N LEU A 292 1.74 39.48 -9.62
CA LEU A 292 3.20 39.38 -9.62
C LEU A 292 3.85 39.83 -10.92
N TYR A 293 3.17 39.66 -12.06
CA TYR A 293 3.77 40.03 -13.35
C TYR A 293 3.26 41.36 -13.90
N THR A 294 2.05 41.84 -13.53
CA THR A 294 1.49 43.10 -14.00
C THR A 294 1.88 44.30 -13.13
N GLN A 295 2.12 44.05 -11.82
CA GLN A 295 2.44 45.12 -10.88
C GLN A 295 3.95 45.22 -10.67
N THR A 296 4.43 46.46 -10.61
CA THR A 296 5.79 46.76 -10.12
C THR A 296 5.82 46.62 -8.60
N GLU A 297 7.01 46.51 -7.99
CA GLU A 297 7.18 46.54 -6.53
C GLU A 297 6.48 47.76 -5.90
N LYS A 298 6.62 48.93 -6.52
CA LYS A 298 5.95 50.15 -6.09
C LYS A 298 4.42 50.03 -6.22
N GLY A 299 3.91 49.49 -7.33
CA GLY A 299 2.47 49.26 -7.51
C GLY A 299 1.88 48.33 -6.43
N LEU A 300 2.55 47.24 -6.13
CA LEU A 300 2.14 46.37 -5.01
C LEU A 300 2.17 47.10 -3.67
N SER A 301 3.21 47.92 -3.44
CA SER A 301 3.31 48.72 -2.20
C SER A 301 2.19 49.75 -2.08
N ASP A 302 1.81 50.40 -3.16
CA ASP A 302 0.73 51.39 -3.17
C ASP A 302 -0.64 50.70 -2.94
N ILE A 303 -0.88 49.55 -3.56
CA ILE A 303 -2.08 48.73 -3.34
C ILE A 303 -2.18 48.34 -1.86
N MET A 304 -1.12 47.78 -1.28
CA MET A 304 -1.14 47.32 0.12
C MET A 304 -1.23 48.48 1.13
N ALA A 305 -0.67 49.65 0.78
CA ALA A 305 -0.83 50.86 1.59
C ALA A 305 -2.27 51.37 1.59
N SER A 306 -2.98 51.31 0.45
CA SER A 306 -4.38 51.77 0.34
C SER A 306 -5.35 50.97 1.20
N ILE A 307 -5.05 49.68 1.48
CA ILE A 307 -5.89 48.76 2.27
C ILE A 307 -5.41 48.59 3.74
N SER A 308 -4.39 49.32 4.15
CA SER A 308 -3.81 49.22 5.50
C SER A 308 -4.62 50.00 6.56
N HIS A 309 -5.61 50.77 6.15
CA HIS A 309 -6.55 51.54 6.95
C HIS A 309 -7.97 51.23 6.52
N ASP A 310 -8.97 51.86 7.20
CA ASP A 310 -10.34 51.82 6.69
C ASP A 310 -10.38 52.37 5.26
N HIS A 311 -10.93 51.60 4.33
CA HIS A 311 -10.89 51.89 2.90
C HIS A 311 -12.19 51.50 2.21
N VAL A 312 -12.46 52.13 1.07
CA VAL A 312 -13.57 51.74 0.22
C VAL A 312 -13.08 50.74 -0.81
N ASN A 313 -13.67 49.54 -0.79
CA ASN A 313 -13.34 48.53 -1.79
C ASN A 313 -13.67 49.05 -3.19
N GLN A 314 -12.66 49.08 -4.06
CA GLN A 314 -12.76 49.68 -5.39
C GLN A 314 -13.72 48.95 -6.35
N TYR A 315 -14.08 47.73 -6.03
CA TYR A 315 -14.96 46.87 -6.84
C TYR A 315 -16.40 46.85 -6.34
N THR A 316 -16.59 46.80 -5.01
CA THR A 316 -17.93 46.72 -4.40
C THR A 316 -18.47 48.07 -3.91
N GLY A 317 -17.59 49.06 -3.74
CA GLY A 317 -17.95 50.36 -3.16
C GLY A 317 -18.23 50.32 -1.63
N GLU A 318 -17.95 49.21 -0.98
CA GLU A 318 -18.22 48.98 0.43
C GLU A 318 -17.07 49.49 1.29
N LEU A 319 -17.39 50.11 2.44
CA LEU A 319 -16.36 50.52 3.40
C LEU A 319 -15.92 49.31 4.21
N LEU A 320 -14.63 48.96 4.08
CA LEU A 320 -14.00 47.83 4.74
C LEU A 320 -13.00 48.28 5.82
N PRO A 321 -12.84 47.52 6.90
CA PRO A 321 -11.76 47.72 7.87
C PRO A 321 -10.40 47.42 7.26
N PRO A 322 -9.27 47.72 7.97
CA PRO A 322 -7.95 47.39 7.50
C PRO A 322 -7.83 45.94 7.08
N SER A 323 -7.32 45.69 5.86
CA SER A 323 -7.21 44.35 5.31
C SER A 323 -6.11 43.52 6.00
N PRO A 324 -6.38 42.26 6.37
CA PRO A 324 -5.35 41.35 6.90
C PRO A 324 -4.15 41.15 5.97
N ALA A 325 -4.29 41.46 4.68
CA ALA A 325 -3.22 41.36 3.68
C ALA A 325 -2.07 42.35 3.95
N ALA A 326 -2.38 43.48 4.56
CA ALA A 326 -1.40 44.57 4.77
C ALA A 326 -0.28 44.14 5.77
N ALA A 327 -0.57 43.36 6.80
CA ALA A 327 0.40 42.98 7.84
C ALA A 327 1.55 42.10 7.30
N PRO A 328 1.32 40.97 6.61
CA PRO A 328 2.42 40.18 6.04
C PRO A 328 3.18 40.94 4.96
N TYR A 329 2.51 41.79 4.18
CA TYR A 329 3.20 42.66 3.23
C TYR A 329 4.13 43.67 3.92
N ALA A 330 3.71 44.25 5.04
CA ALA A 330 4.54 45.18 5.80
C ALA A 330 5.85 44.53 6.29
N ILE A 331 5.80 43.26 6.69
CA ILE A 331 7.01 42.49 7.04
C ILE A 331 7.91 42.31 5.81
N PHE A 332 7.35 41.89 4.66
CA PHE A 332 8.07 41.75 3.42
C PHE A 332 8.73 43.06 2.99
N LYS A 333 8.03 44.20 3.14
CA LYS A 333 8.48 45.56 2.78
C LYS A 333 9.69 46.02 3.60
N GLN A 334 9.99 45.45 4.77
CA GLN A 334 11.19 45.78 5.55
C GLN A 334 12.48 45.32 4.89
N SER A 335 12.42 44.41 3.92
CA SER A 335 13.58 44.00 3.14
C SER A 335 14.07 45.13 2.21
N SER A 336 15.35 45.07 1.80
CA SER A 336 15.90 46.02 0.81
C SER A 336 15.21 45.89 -0.56
N ASP A 337 15.24 46.94 -1.39
CA ASP A 337 14.64 46.98 -2.73
C ASP A 337 15.12 45.81 -3.62
N THR A 338 16.44 45.51 -3.55
CA THR A 338 17.03 44.40 -4.32
C THR A 338 16.45 43.05 -3.86
N VAL A 339 16.28 42.83 -2.56
CA VAL A 339 15.70 41.61 -2.02
C VAL A 339 14.23 41.50 -2.43
N ARG A 340 13.44 42.57 -2.28
CA ARG A 340 12.02 42.56 -2.67
C ARG A 340 11.81 42.21 -4.14
N THR A 341 12.59 42.85 -5.03
CA THR A 341 12.55 42.55 -6.45
C THR A 341 12.92 41.08 -6.75
N SER A 342 13.96 40.56 -6.09
CA SER A 342 14.39 39.18 -6.27
C SER A 342 13.33 38.18 -5.78
N VAL A 343 12.66 38.47 -4.68
CA VAL A 343 11.55 37.64 -4.14
C VAL A 343 10.35 37.62 -5.06
N ILE A 344 9.97 38.78 -5.61
CA ILE A 344 8.86 38.87 -6.59
C ILE A 344 9.16 38.03 -7.84
N ILE A 345 10.39 38.15 -8.38
CA ILE A 345 10.82 37.38 -9.56
C ILE A 345 10.87 35.86 -9.22
N GLY A 346 11.42 35.51 -8.06
CA GLY A 346 11.51 34.13 -7.61
C GLY A 346 10.12 33.48 -7.46
N LEU A 347 9.21 34.16 -6.79
CA LEU A 347 7.83 33.68 -6.60
C LEU A 347 7.08 33.62 -7.95
N GLY A 348 7.25 34.62 -8.82
CA GLY A 348 6.70 34.62 -10.17
C GLY A 348 7.19 33.44 -11.01
N SER A 349 8.47 33.07 -10.89
CA SER A 349 9.02 31.88 -11.56
C SER A 349 8.42 30.58 -11.04
N LYS A 350 8.24 30.45 -9.71
CA LYS A 350 7.62 29.27 -9.07
C LYS A 350 6.15 29.08 -9.48
N LEU A 351 5.44 30.16 -9.72
CA LEU A 351 4.03 30.15 -10.12
C LEU A 351 3.82 30.30 -11.64
N ALA A 352 4.88 30.26 -12.45
CA ALA A 352 4.83 30.50 -13.89
C ALA A 352 3.91 29.54 -14.66
N VAL A 353 3.64 28.35 -14.11
CA VAL A 353 2.67 27.40 -14.71
C VAL A 353 1.26 27.97 -14.85
N LEU A 354 0.91 29.01 -14.05
CA LEU A 354 -0.37 29.74 -14.13
C LEU A 354 -0.48 30.64 -15.33
N GLN A 355 0.56 30.75 -16.18
CA GLN A 355 0.46 31.40 -17.50
C GLN A 355 -0.39 30.55 -18.46
N ALA A 356 -0.36 29.22 -18.29
CA ALA A 356 -1.09 28.34 -19.19
C ALA A 356 -2.62 28.45 -18.97
N GLN A 357 -3.37 28.65 -20.06
CA GLN A 357 -4.81 28.79 -19.98
C GLN A 357 -5.52 27.57 -19.41
N GLN A 358 -5.00 26.38 -19.67
CA GLN A 358 -5.54 25.13 -19.12
C GLN A 358 -5.47 25.11 -17.59
N VAL A 359 -4.34 25.56 -17.01
CA VAL A 359 -4.17 25.64 -15.55
C VAL A 359 -5.13 26.67 -14.94
N ARG A 360 -5.28 27.83 -15.61
CA ARG A 360 -6.24 28.87 -15.21
C ARG A 360 -7.67 28.32 -15.18
N ASN A 361 -8.08 27.60 -16.21
CA ASN A 361 -9.43 27.04 -16.30
C ASN A 361 -9.74 26.09 -15.13
N ILE A 362 -8.83 25.18 -14.79
CA ILE A 362 -9.05 24.20 -13.71
C ILE A 362 -8.89 24.78 -12.29
N THR A 363 -8.39 26.02 -12.17
CA THR A 363 -8.18 26.69 -10.86
C THR A 363 -9.10 27.90 -10.65
N SER A 364 -9.97 28.24 -11.60
CA SER A 364 -10.82 29.44 -11.53
C SER A 364 -12.25 29.16 -11.10
N TYR A 365 -12.78 27.98 -11.38
CA TYR A 365 -14.15 27.59 -11.01
C TYR A 365 -14.13 26.65 -9.80
N ASN A 366 -15.28 26.41 -9.18
CA ASN A 366 -15.37 25.54 -7.99
C ASN A 366 -16.43 24.44 -8.19
N GLU A 367 -16.04 23.37 -8.88
CA GLU A 367 -16.90 22.21 -9.15
C GLU A 367 -16.67 21.05 -8.17
N ILE A 368 -15.57 21.10 -7.39
CA ILE A 368 -15.20 20.09 -6.41
C ILE A 368 -15.38 20.67 -5.00
N ASP A 369 -16.37 20.14 -4.26
CA ASP A 369 -16.57 20.45 -2.84
C ASP A 369 -15.76 19.45 -1.99
N LEU A 370 -14.79 19.95 -1.21
CA LEU A 370 -13.90 19.13 -0.40
C LEU A 370 -14.58 18.50 0.83
N GLU A 371 -15.73 18.98 1.25
CA GLU A 371 -16.51 18.42 2.36
C GLU A 371 -17.51 17.34 1.91
N LEU A 372 -17.89 17.35 0.62
CA LEU A 372 -18.90 16.45 0.08
C LEU A 372 -18.61 14.97 0.32
N PRO A 373 -17.36 14.46 0.23
CA PRO A 373 -17.04 13.06 0.52
C PRO A 373 -17.39 12.62 1.94
N GLY A 374 -17.40 13.55 2.92
CA GLY A 374 -17.82 13.27 4.29
C GLY A 374 -19.34 13.27 4.50
N LYS A 375 -20.09 13.83 3.54
CA LYS A 375 -21.55 13.99 3.59
C LYS A 375 -22.28 12.88 2.84
N GLN A 376 -21.80 12.53 1.66
CA GLN A 376 -22.43 11.54 0.76
C GLN A 376 -21.38 10.75 -0.02
N LYS A 377 -21.83 9.68 -0.68
CA LYS A 377 -20.95 8.82 -1.50
C LYS A 377 -20.35 9.59 -2.67
N CYS A 378 -19.05 9.83 -2.60
CA CYS A 378 -18.26 10.49 -3.64
C CYS A 378 -17.04 9.66 -4.03
N ALA A 379 -16.56 9.85 -5.25
CA ALA A 379 -15.30 9.33 -5.72
C ALA A 379 -14.53 10.43 -6.46
N TYR A 380 -13.44 10.90 -5.85
CA TYR A 380 -12.57 11.93 -6.42
C TYR A 380 -11.30 11.30 -6.95
N PHE A 381 -11.05 11.47 -8.24
CA PHE A 381 -9.84 11.02 -8.90
C PHE A 381 -8.92 12.19 -9.11
N CYS A 382 -7.75 12.17 -8.48
CA CYS A 382 -6.67 13.11 -8.73
C CYS A 382 -5.67 12.43 -9.69
N ILE A 383 -5.74 12.81 -10.96
CA ILE A 383 -4.88 12.28 -12.02
C ILE A 383 -3.66 13.18 -12.09
N VAL A 384 -2.50 12.66 -11.64
CA VAL A 384 -1.24 13.40 -11.54
C VAL A 384 -0.14 12.64 -12.27
N SER A 385 0.84 13.37 -12.84
CA SER A 385 1.98 12.72 -13.49
C SER A 385 2.90 12.08 -12.43
N ASP A 386 3.40 10.88 -12.72
CA ASP A 386 4.48 10.22 -11.96
C ASP A 386 5.88 10.56 -12.52
N GLN A 387 5.96 11.37 -13.59
CA GLN A 387 7.19 11.73 -14.31
C GLN A 387 7.53 13.21 -14.23
N ASP A 388 6.55 14.07 -13.99
CA ASP A 388 6.69 15.52 -14.00
C ASP A 388 6.11 16.12 -12.72
N SER A 389 6.95 16.81 -11.95
CA SER A 389 6.59 17.44 -10.68
C SER A 389 6.08 18.89 -10.82
N THR A 390 5.91 19.40 -12.04
CA THR A 390 5.50 20.78 -12.32
C THR A 390 4.21 21.18 -11.60
N PHE A 391 3.28 20.23 -11.47
CA PHE A 391 1.97 20.45 -10.85
C PHE A 391 1.83 19.84 -9.44
N ASP A 392 2.93 19.38 -8.84
CA ASP A 392 2.92 18.77 -7.49
C ASP A 392 2.30 19.69 -6.45
N PHE A 393 2.52 21.00 -6.55
CA PHE A 393 1.95 21.95 -5.59
C PHE A 393 0.42 22.03 -5.66
N LEU A 394 -0.21 21.85 -6.83
CA LEU A 394 -1.67 21.83 -6.96
C LEU A 394 -2.25 20.57 -6.34
N SER A 395 -1.66 19.40 -6.60
CA SER A 395 -2.09 18.15 -5.98
C SER A 395 -1.85 18.15 -4.46
N SER A 396 -0.72 18.73 -4.01
CA SER A 396 -0.42 18.90 -2.59
C SER A 396 -1.43 19.82 -1.88
N LEU A 397 -1.79 20.94 -2.52
CA LEU A 397 -2.88 21.81 -2.03
C LEU A 397 -4.19 21.04 -1.93
N PHE A 398 -4.57 20.34 -3.00
CA PHE A 398 -5.81 19.58 -3.06
C PHE A 398 -5.92 18.57 -1.89
N PHE A 399 -4.93 17.71 -1.74
CA PHE A 399 -4.95 16.72 -0.66
C PHE A 399 -4.86 17.37 0.74
N SER A 400 -4.02 18.39 0.90
CA SER A 400 -3.87 19.05 2.21
C SER A 400 -5.16 19.71 2.66
N PHE A 401 -5.84 20.47 1.78
CA PHE A 401 -7.11 21.09 2.10
C PHE A 401 -8.23 20.07 2.25
N LEU A 402 -8.22 18.99 1.47
CA LEU A 402 -9.18 17.90 1.63
C LEU A 402 -9.13 17.28 3.04
N PHE A 403 -7.93 16.97 3.54
CA PHE A 403 -7.76 16.52 4.93
C PHE A 403 -8.24 17.57 5.94
N ILE A 404 -7.86 18.83 5.75
CA ILE A 404 -8.25 19.92 6.66
C ILE A 404 -9.77 20.09 6.69
N ARG A 405 -10.42 20.11 5.53
CA ARG A 405 -11.88 20.31 5.42
C ARG A 405 -12.66 19.15 5.99
N LEU A 406 -12.29 17.90 5.66
CA LEU A 406 -12.96 16.72 6.18
C LEU A 406 -12.83 16.63 7.72
N ILE A 407 -11.64 16.91 8.27
CA ILE A 407 -11.43 16.89 9.73
C ILE A 407 -12.24 18.00 10.41
N ARG A 408 -12.21 19.23 9.88
CA ARG A 408 -12.99 20.35 10.44
C ARG A 408 -14.49 20.10 10.34
N TYR A 409 -14.95 19.52 9.24
CA TYR A 409 -16.36 19.15 9.08
C TYR A 409 -16.75 18.07 10.09
N ALA A 410 -15.93 17.04 10.28
CA ALA A 410 -16.17 16.01 11.28
C ALA A 410 -16.24 16.59 12.70
N ASP A 411 -15.23 17.37 13.09
CA ASP A 411 -15.10 17.91 14.44
C ASP A 411 -16.17 18.99 14.75
N GLY A 412 -16.60 19.77 13.75
CA GLY A 412 -17.52 20.89 13.95
C GLY A 412 -19.00 20.57 13.72
N TYR A 413 -19.31 19.63 12.83
CA TYR A 413 -20.68 19.46 12.35
C TYR A 413 -21.20 18.02 12.43
N CYS A 414 -20.35 17.02 12.74
CA CYS A 414 -20.79 15.64 12.81
C CYS A 414 -20.94 15.15 14.25
N GLU A 415 -21.95 14.33 14.51
CA GLU A 415 -22.19 13.72 15.81
C GLU A 415 -21.01 12.81 16.22
N GLY A 416 -20.49 13.01 17.42
CA GLY A 416 -19.32 12.26 17.91
C GLY A 416 -18.01 12.54 17.18
N GLY A 417 -17.93 13.60 16.35
CA GLY A 417 -16.73 13.95 15.59
C GLY A 417 -16.40 12.98 14.45
N MET A 418 -17.37 12.18 14.02
CA MET A 418 -17.19 11.18 12.95
C MET A 418 -18.03 11.53 11.73
N LEU A 419 -17.43 11.50 10.55
CA LEU A 419 -18.10 11.73 9.27
C LEU A 419 -19.29 10.78 9.08
N SER A 420 -20.38 11.29 8.53
CA SER A 420 -21.57 10.49 8.22
C SER A 420 -21.29 9.44 7.15
N THR A 421 -20.48 9.78 6.17
CA THR A 421 -19.92 8.86 5.17
C THR A 421 -18.44 8.71 5.41
N LYS A 422 -17.97 7.48 5.64
CA LYS A 422 -16.53 7.21 5.82
C LYS A 422 -15.78 7.49 4.52
N VAL A 423 -14.54 7.95 4.64
CA VAL A 423 -13.71 8.31 3.48
C VAL A 423 -12.45 7.44 3.45
N LYS A 424 -12.23 6.77 2.32
CA LYS A 424 -11.02 6.00 2.08
C LYS A 424 -10.15 6.67 1.04
N PHE A 425 -8.93 7.01 1.44
CA PHE A 425 -7.89 7.51 0.55
C PHE A 425 -7.12 6.31 -0.02
N VAL A 426 -7.02 6.22 -1.34
CA VAL A 426 -6.23 5.22 -2.07
C VAL A 426 -5.15 5.98 -2.83
N LEU A 427 -3.97 6.09 -2.22
CA LEU A 427 -2.88 6.91 -2.72
C LEU A 427 -1.90 6.04 -3.51
N ASP A 428 -2.21 5.82 -4.79
CA ASP A 428 -1.35 5.04 -5.69
C ASP A 428 -0.09 5.86 -6.05
N GLU A 429 1.06 5.21 -6.14
CA GLU A 429 2.39 5.81 -6.34
C GLU A 429 2.66 7.00 -5.39
N PHE A 430 2.25 6.86 -4.13
CA PHE A 430 2.21 7.92 -3.12
C PHE A 430 3.47 8.80 -3.03
N PRO A 431 4.72 8.24 -3.03
CA PRO A 431 5.91 9.08 -2.96
C PRO A 431 6.15 9.93 -4.22
N ASN A 432 5.55 9.55 -5.36
CA ASN A 432 5.80 10.19 -6.64
C ASN A 432 4.74 11.24 -7.01
N CYS A 433 3.55 11.20 -6.37
CA CYS A 433 2.44 12.07 -6.76
C CYS A 433 2.57 13.51 -6.23
N CYS A 434 2.89 13.69 -4.94
CA CYS A 434 3.12 15.00 -4.32
C CYS A 434 3.64 14.83 -2.90
N LEU A 435 4.22 15.90 -2.34
CA LEU A 435 4.50 15.98 -0.92
C LEU A 435 3.26 16.52 -0.18
N ILE A 436 2.67 15.73 0.68
CA ILE A 436 1.59 16.19 1.56
C ILE A 436 2.22 16.59 2.91
N PRO A 437 2.31 17.89 3.24
CA PRO A 437 2.90 18.34 4.50
C PRO A 437 2.19 17.75 5.72
N ASP A 438 2.94 17.48 6.80
CA ASP A 438 2.43 16.88 8.04
C ASP A 438 1.62 15.57 7.85
N PHE A 439 1.93 14.78 6.82
CA PHE A 439 1.16 13.57 6.51
C PHE A 439 1.20 12.55 7.65
N THR A 440 2.31 12.46 8.38
CA THR A 440 2.44 11.61 9.58
C THR A 440 1.38 11.93 10.63
N LYS A 441 1.22 13.23 10.94
CA LYS A 441 0.19 13.72 11.88
C LYS A 441 -1.22 13.46 11.36
N LYS A 442 -1.44 13.70 10.06
CA LYS A 442 -2.74 13.43 9.41
C LYS A 442 -3.09 11.94 9.54
N CYS A 443 -2.20 11.02 9.16
CA CYS A 443 -2.44 9.57 9.27
C CYS A 443 -2.79 9.08 10.67
N SER A 444 -2.15 9.65 11.70
CA SER A 444 -2.38 9.24 13.09
C SER A 444 -3.74 9.70 13.64
N THR A 445 -4.29 10.80 13.13
CA THR A 445 -5.47 11.46 13.69
C THR A 445 -6.79 11.17 12.95
N ILE A 446 -6.74 10.78 11.68
CA ILE A 446 -7.93 10.66 10.82
C ILE A 446 -8.86 9.49 11.18
N ARG A 447 -8.35 8.47 11.88
CA ARG A 447 -9.15 7.27 12.22
C ARG A 447 -10.42 7.61 12.99
N SER A 448 -10.32 8.48 14.00
CA SER A 448 -11.47 8.87 14.84
C SER A 448 -12.53 9.64 14.07
N ARG A 449 -12.18 10.25 12.94
CA ARG A 449 -13.09 11.00 12.06
C ARG A 449 -13.72 10.14 10.96
N GLY A 450 -13.44 8.84 10.93
CA GLY A 450 -14.00 7.95 9.92
C GLY A 450 -13.22 7.95 8.60
N CYS A 451 -11.98 8.47 8.60
CA CYS A 451 -11.10 8.40 7.44
C CYS A 451 -10.06 7.29 7.58
N SER A 452 -9.62 6.73 6.45
CA SER A 452 -8.53 5.76 6.38
C SER A 452 -7.70 5.97 5.12
N VAL A 453 -6.42 5.60 5.16
CA VAL A 453 -5.51 5.72 4.02
C VAL A 453 -4.95 4.36 3.60
N ALA A 454 -4.79 4.17 2.31
CA ALA A 454 -4.01 3.09 1.72
C ALA A 454 -2.89 3.74 0.90
N VAL A 455 -1.64 3.60 1.36
CA VAL A 455 -0.47 4.17 0.70
C VAL A 455 0.25 3.10 -0.11
N PHE A 456 0.48 3.39 -1.40
CA PHE A 456 1.15 2.48 -2.32
C PHE A 456 2.50 3.07 -2.72
N PHE A 457 3.54 2.24 -2.66
CA PHE A 457 4.89 2.64 -3.04
C PHE A 457 5.63 1.48 -3.72
N GLN A 458 6.63 1.80 -4.51
CA GLN A 458 7.39 0.80 -5.26
C GLN A 458 8.54 0.22 -4.42
N ASN A 459 9.24 1.09 -3.68
CA ASN A 459 10.37 0.72 -2.84
C ASN A 459 10.53 1.68 -1.66
N VAL A 460 11.28 1.24 -0.66
CA VAL A 460 11.55 2.00 0.57
C VAL A 460 12.40 3.25 0.28
N GLY A 461 13.28 3.20 -0.74
CA GLY A 461 14.11 4.33 -1.13
C GLY A 461 13.30 5.55 -1.56
N GLN A 462 12.24 5.36 -2.37
CA GLN A 462 11.33 6.43 -2.76
C GLN A 462 10.62 7.06 -1.56
N MET A 463 10.14 6.23 -0.61
CA MET A 463 9.51 6.72 0.62
C MET A 463 10.49 7.56 1.45
N ARG A 464 11.73 7.07 1.63
CA ARG A 464 12.79 7.76 2.38
C ARG A 464 13.18 9.10 1.75
N ASN A 465 13.26 9.16 0.43
CA ASN A 465 13.61 10.38 -0.29
C ASN A 465 12.51 11.45 -0.19
N ARG A 466 11.23 11.05 -0.30
CA ARG A 466 10.10 11.99 -0.26
C ARG A 466 9.75 12.43 1.16
N TYR A 467 9.88 11.55 2.14
CA TYR A 467 9.61 11.79 3.56
C TYR A 467 10.86 11.48 4.39
N PRO A 468 11.86 12.40 4.38
CA PRO A 468 13.14 12.23 5.08
C PRO A 468 12.98 12.24 6.61
N ASP A 469 14.09 12.16 7.33
CA ASP A 469 14.17 12.27 8.80
C ASP A 469 13.24 11.29 9.53
N ASP A 470 13.22 10.02 9.04
CA ASP A 470 12.39 8.92 9.57
C ASP A 470 10.86 9.11 9.46
N GLN A 471 10.37 10.19 8.86
CA GLN A 471 8.94 10.41 8.63
C GLN A 471 8.29 9.24 7.85
N TRP A 472 9.02 8.65 6.90
CA TRP A 472 8.56 7.46 6.17
C TRP A 472 8.27 6.27 7.08
N GLN A 473 9.08 6.08 8.15
CA GLN A 473 8.85 5.01 9.13
C GLN A 473 7.61 5.28 9.97
N GLU A 474 7.38 6.54 10.35
CA GLU A 474 6.16 6.95 11.06
C GLU A 474 4.90 6.70 10.20
N ILE A 475 4.95 7.03 8.89
CA ILE A 475 3.85 6.76 7.96
C ILE A 475 3.55 5.26 7.89
N LEU A 476 4.59 4.43 7.70
CA LEU A 476 4.42 2.97 7.67
C LEU A 476 3.98 2.41 9.03
N GLY A 477 4.45 3.00 10.13
CA GLY A 477 4.06 2.66 11.50
C GLY A 477 2.60 3.02 11.82
N ALA A 478 2.04 4.04 11.16
CA ALA A 478 0.63 4.39 11.27
C ALA A 478 -0.30 3.42 10.52
N CYS A 479 0.25 2.47 9.75
CA CYS A 479 -0.51 1.43 9.05
C CYS A 479 -0.42 0.11 9.81
N ASP A 480 -1.52 -0.30 10.46
CA ASP A 480 -1.57 -1.57 11.20
C ASP A 480 -1.44 -2.80 10.29
N SER A 481 -1.69 -2.62 9.00
CA SER A 481 -1.57 -3.65 7.97
C SER A 481 -0.57 -3.23 6.89
N THR A 482 0.29 -4.17 6.48
CA THR A 482 1.18 -3.97 5.33
C THR A 482 1.12 -5.18 4.41
N VAL A 483 0.98 -4.92 3.12
CA VAL A 483 0.98 -5.94 2.06
C VAL A 483 2.22 -5.75 1.21
N PHE A 484 3.05 -6.79 1.10
CA PHE A 484 4.25 -6.80 0.29
C PHE A 484 4.09 -7.76 -0.90
N LEU A 485 4.22 -7.21 -2.11
CA LEU A 485 4.00 -7.92 -3.37
C LEU A 485 5.31 -8.26 -4.11
N GLY A 486 6.46 -7.84 -3.57
CA GLY A 486 7.78 -8.05 -4.16
C GLY A 486 8.51 -6.75 -4.46
N CYS A 487 9.84 -6.82 -4.51
CA CYS A 487 10.73 -5.69 -4.80
C CYS A 487 11.85 -6.13 -5.74
N THR A 488 12.58 -5.15 -6.27
CA THR A 488 13.73 -5.37 -7.17
C THR A 488 15.02 -4.76 -6.62
N ASP A 489 14.94 -4.02 -5.51
CA ASP A 489 16.07 -3.34 -4.88
C ASP A 489 16.42 -3.97 -3.51
N MET A 490 17.71 -3.91 -3.17
CA MET A 490 18.24 -4.55 -1.97
C MET A 490 17.77 -3.87 -0.69
N LEU A 491 17.68 -2.53 -0.67
CA LEU A 491 17.25 -1.77 0.51
C LEU A 491 15.85 -2.19 0.97
N THR A 492 14.93 -2.34 0.02
CA THR A 492 13.57 -2.82 0.31
C THR A 492 13.57 -4.27 0.75
N ALA A 493 14.39 -5.12 0.11
CA ALA A 493 14.51 -6.53 0.49
C ALA A 493 15.05 -6.70 1.91
N GLU A 494 16.09 -5.95 2.31
CA GLU A 494 16.64 -5.92 3.66
C GLU A 494 15.60 -5.46 4.69
N TYR A 495 14.90 -4.34 4.41
CA TYR A 495 13.85 -3.83 5.29
C TYR A 495 12.77 -4.87 5.58
N PHE A 496 12.26 -5.56 4.55
CA PHE A 496 11.22 -6.58 4.74
C PHE A 496 11.79 -7.86 5.37
N SER A 497 13.01 -8.26 5.06
CA SER A 497 13.69 -9.39 5.69
C SER A 497 13.85 -9.18 7.20
N ASP A 498 14.30 -8.00 7.62
CA ASP A 498 14.45 -7.63 9.03
C ASP A 498 13.08 -7.58 9.74
N ARG A 499 12.06 -7.05 9.07
CA ARG A 499 10.70 -6.97 9.60
C ARG A 499 10.03 -8.34 9.75
N ILE A 500 10.36 -9.31 8.90
CA ILE A 500 9.92 -10.71 9.03
C ILE A 500 10.54 -11.35 10.27
N GLY A 501 11.80 -11.02 10.57
CA GLY A 501 12.50 -11.41 11.77
C GLY A 501 13.37 -12.65 11.62
N THR A 502 14.02 -12.99 12.73
CA THR A 502 15.00 -14.07 12.84
C THR A 502 14.37 -15.34 13.40
N ALA A 503 14.73 -16.48 12.84
CA ALA A 503 14.34 -17.81 13.27
C ALA A 503 15.53 -18.63 13.75
N SER A 504 15.27 -19.57 14.64
CA SER A 504 16.21 -20.65 14.97
C SER A 504 16.05 -21.77 13.95
N VAL A 505 17.14 -22.16 13.31
CA VAL A 505 17.14 -23.22 12.30
C VAL A 505 18.01 -24.39 12.74
N GLU A 506 17.63 -25.60 12.32
CA GLU A 506 18.44 -26.78 12.54
C GLU A 506 19.54 -26.86 11.48
N VAL A 507 20.78 -26.98 11.95
CA VAL A 507 21.96 -27.12 11.10
C VAL A 507 22.54 -28.52 11.33
N GLU A 508 22.57 -29.30 10.27
CA GLU A 508 23.10 -30.65 10.29
C GLU A 508 24.51 -30.66 9.69
N GLY A 509 25.51 -30.95 10.54
CA GLY A 509 26.89 -31.14 10.12
C GLY A 509 27.21 -32.63 10.00
N THR A 510 27.67 -33.05 8.82
CA THR A 510 28.16 -34.43 8.62
C THR A 510 29.68 -34.39 8.45
N MET A 511 30.39 -34.96 9.41
CA MET A 511 31.84 -35.14 9.34
C MET A 511 32.13 -36.58 8.90
N ARG A 512 32.91 -36.71 7.83
CA ARG A 512 33.42 -38.01 7.38
C ARG A 512 34.90 -38.10 7.71
N GLU A 513 35.24 -38.97 8.65
CA GLU A 513 36.63 -39.25 9.02
C GLU A 513 37.17 -40.40 8.14
N LEU A 514 38.17 -40.06 7.31
CA LEU A 514 38.88 -41.03 6.45
C LEU A 514 40.21 -41.35 7.14
N ASN A 515 40.31 -42.53 7.75
CA ASN A 515 41.54 -42.97 8.35
C ASN A 515 42.39 -43.73 7.32
N THR A 516 43.42 -43.03 6.79
CA THR A 516 44.28 -43.52 5.68
C THR A 516 45.42 -44.42 6.15
N MET A 517 45.58 -44.66 7.44
CA MET A 517 46.76 -45.39 7.97
C MET A 517 46.53 -46.88 8.30
N HIS A 518 45.34 -47.45 8.11
CA HIS A 518 45.09 -48.86 8.34
C HIS A 518 44.57 -49.55 7.07
N ILE A 519 45.43 -50.40 6.50
CA ILE A 519 45.18 -51.12 5.25
C ILE A 519 44.10 -52.20 5.39
N THR A 520 43.70 -52.60 6.58
CA THR A 520 42.80 -53.74 6.83
C THR A 520 41.37 -53.43 7.25
N ASN A 521 41.01 -52.16 7.62
CA ASN A 521 39.66 -51.81 7.97
C ASN A 521 39.26 -50.41 7.45
N TYR A 522 38.86 -50.36 6.17
CA TYR A 522 38.33 -49.16 5.53
C TYR A 522 36.81 -49.01 5.85
N THR A 523 36.48 -48.71 7.11
CA THR A 523 35.12 -48.30 7.50
C THR A 523 35.11 -46.82 7.77
N PRO A 524 34.52 -45.99 6.88
CA PRO A 524 34.40 -44.54 7.13
C PRO A 524 33.53 -44.30 8.38
N ARG A 525 34.06 -43.58 9.36
CA ARG A 525 33.28 -43.12 10.51
C ARG A 525 32.54 -41.86 10.13
N PHE A 526 31.21 -41.89 10.19
CA PHE A 526 30.33 -40.76 10.01
C PHE A 526 29.94 -40.20 11.37
N ARG A 527 30.20 -38.93 11.60
CA ARG A 527 29.72 -38.22 12.77
C ARG A 527 28.67 -37.20 12.28
N LYS A 528 27.43 -37.35 12.75
CA LYS A 528 26.35 -36.42 12.49
C LYS A 528 26.20 -35.53 13.73
N THR A 529 26.32 -34.21 13.54
CA THR A 529 26.16 -33.24 14.61
C THR A 529 24.98 -32.36 14.25
N ASN A 530 23.97 -32.29 15.12
CA ASN A 530 22.86 -31.38 14.99
C ASN A 530 23.12 -30.18 15.91
N SER A 531 23.09 -28.97 15.33
CA SER A 531 23.24 -27.73 16.05
C SER A 531 22.10 -26.78 15.65
N LEU A 532 21.89 -25.76 16.48
CA LEU A 532 20.96 -24.66 16.14
C LEU A 532 21.76 -23.49 15.57
N GLY A 533 21.23 -22.89 14.52
CA GLY A 533 21.78 -21.70 13.88
C GLY A 533 20.79 -20.54 13.91
N ARG A 534 21.32 -19.32 13.78
CA ARG A 534 20.54 -18.12 13.58
C ARG A 534 20.38 -17.86 12.07
N ARG A 535 19.14 -17.63 11.62
CA ARG A 535 18.87 -17.24 10.23
C ARG A 535 17.65 -16.31 10.17
N GLN A 536 17.67 -15.33 9.29
CA GLN A 536 16.43 -14.61 8.93
C GLN A 536 15.43 -15.60 8.33
N LEU A 537 14.15 -15.48 8.68
CA LEU A 537 13.10 -16.39 8.20
C LEU A 537 12.98 -16.34 6.66
N LEU A 538 13.10 -15.13 6.07
CA LEU A 538 13.43 -14.90 4.68
C LEU A 538 14.66 -14.01 4.61
N THR A 539 15.71 -14.47 3.93
CA THR A 539 16.90 -13.64 3.64
C THR A 539 16.57 -12.60 2.55
N PRO A 540 17.31 -11.48 2.44
CA PRO A 540 17.03 -10.46 1.42
C PRO A 540 16.96 -11.01 0.00
N ASP A 541 17.82 -11.97 -0.35
CA ASP A 541 17.80 -12.64 -1.66
C ASP A 541 16.55 -13.51 -1.87
N GLU A 542 16.00 -14.13 -0.81
CA GLU A 542 14.74 -14.86 -0.86
C GLU A 542 13.54 -13.90 -0.98
N VAL A 543 13.61 -12.72 -0.36
CA VAL A 543 12.61 -11.66 -0.51
C VAL A 543 12.57 -11.15 -1.96
N LEU A 544 13.75 -10.93 -2.59
CA LEU A 544 13.85 -10.55 -4.00
C LEU A 544 13.27 -11.62 -4.95
N ARG A 545 13.34 -12.89 -4.57
CA ARG A 545 12.82 -14.03 -5.36
C ARG A 545 11.42 -14.47 -4.95
N LEU A 546 10.66 -13.60 -4.26
CA LEU A 546 9.26 -13.92 -3.90
C LEU A 546 8.46 -14.26 -5.17
N PRO A 547 7.82 -15.44 -5.25
CA PRO A 547 7.02 -15.83 -6.41
C PRO A 547 5.93 -14.81 -6.76
N PRO A 548 5.69 -14.54 -8.05
CA PRO A 548 4.79 -13.48 -8.49
C PRO A 548 3.31 -13.71 -8.16
N ASP A 549 2.92 -14.91 -7.78
CA ASP A 549 1.57 -15.26 -7.32
C ASP A 549 1.39 -15.12 -5.80
N GLN A 550 2.48 -14.85 -5.07
CA GLN A 550 2.50 -14.79 -3.61
C GLN A 550 2.50 -13.35 -3.10
N VAL A 551 2.06 -13.21 -1.85
CA VAL A 551 2.03 -11.96 -1.09
C VAL A 551 2.39 -12.25 0.36
N LEU A 552 3.12 -11.31 0.99
CA LEU A 552 3.37 -11.32 2.41
C LEU A 552 2.48 -10.26 3.08
N ILE A 553 1.74 -10.67 4.09
CA ILE A 553 0.82 -9.80 4.83
C ILE A 553 1.34 -9.67 6.26
N PHE A 554 1.60 -8.43 6.65
CA PHE A 554 2.06 -8.05 7.98
C PHE A 554 0.91 -7.38 8.72
N ILE A 555 0.56 -7.90 9.86
CA ILE A 555 -0.45 -7.32 10.77
C ILE A 555 0.24 -6.99 12.08
N ARG A 556 -0.04 -5.83 12.65
CA ARG A 556 0.54 -5.39 13.91
C ARG A 556 0.35 -6.43 15.02
N GLY A 557 1.45 -6.86 15.65
CA GLY A 557 1.45 -7.83 16.75
C GLY A 557 1.23 -9.28 16.33
N GLN A 558 1.26 -9.59 15.03
CA GLN A 558 1.06 -10.93 14.51
C GLN A 558 2.26 -11.43 13.71
N LYS A 559 2.36 -12.75 13.54
CA LYS A 559 3.29 -13.37 12.61
C LYS A 559 2.98 -13.00 11.17
N VAL A 560 3.99 -13.05 10.31
CA VAL A 560 3.80 -12.80 8.88
C VAL A 560 2.99 -13.91 8.23
N MET A 561 1.96 -13.52 7.46
CA MET A 561 1.17 -14.44 6.67
C MET A 561 1.69 -14.49 5.23
N ARG A 562 2.02 -15.68 4.74
CA ARG A 562 2.33 -15.96 3.34
C ARG A 562 1.07 -16.47 2.66
N ALA A 563 0.55 -15.72 1.67
CA ALA A 563 -0.71 -16.00 1.00
C ALA A 563 -0.55 -15.89 -0.53
N LYS A 564 -1.57 -16.26 -1.28
CA LYS A 564 -1.68 -15.97 -2.71
C LYS A 564 -2.28 -14.59 -2.94
N ARG A 565 -1.93 -13.96 -4.06
CA ARG A 565 -2.58 -12.71 -4.50
C ARG A 565 -4.01 -12.99 -4.93
N TYR A 566 -4.89 -12.05 -4.63
CA TYR A 566 -6.27 -12.07 -5.10
C TYR A 566 -6.42 -11.07 -6.25
N ASP A 567 -6.60 -11.58 -7.47
CA ASP A 567 -6.82 -10.72 -8.64
C ASP A 567 -8.28 -10.22 -8.66
N TYR A 568 -8.49 -8.93 -8.95
CA TYR A 568 -9.82 -8.32 -9.00
C TYR A 568 -10.76 -8.98 -10.03
N SER A 569 -10.23 -9.67 -11.05
CA SER A 569 -11.03 -10.44 -12.01
C SER A 569 -11.79 -11.60 -11.37
N LEU A 570 -11.36 -12.07 -10.19
CA LEU A 570 -12.05 -13.07 -9.39
C LEU A 570 -13.16 -12.46 -8.52
N HIS A 571 -13.24 -11.12 -8.45
CA HIS A 571 -14.26 -10.45 -7.64
C HIS A 571 -15.65 -10.64 -8.25
N PRO A 572 -16.71 -10.86 -7.43
CA PRO A 572 -18.08 -11.08 -7.92
C PRO A 572 -18.59 -9.97 -8.84
N ASP A 573 -18.20 -8.72 -8.56
CA ASP A 573 -18.64 -7.55 -9.31
C ASP A 573 -17.77 -7.23 -10.54
N TYR A 574 -16.74 -8.03 -10.82
CA TYR A 574 -15.86 -7.81 -11.98
C TYR A 574 -16.61 -7.65 -13.30
N LYS A 575 -17.65 -8.46 -13.52
CA LYS A 575 -18.47 -8.42 -14.74
C LYS A 575 -19.31 -7.16 -14.89
N LYS A 576 -19.47 -6.36 -13.83
CA LYS A 576 -20.20 -5.08 -13.85
C LYS A 576 -19.30 -3.90 -14.24
N LEU A 577 -17.98 -4.11 -14.28
CA LEU A 577 -17.04 -3.07 -14.62
C LEU A 577 -17.13 -2.73 -16.11
N LYS A 578 -17.22 -1.44 -16.39
CA LYS A 578 -17.22 -0.87 -17.74
C LYS A 578 -16.06 0.12 -17.82
N SER A 579 -15.28 0.06 -18.89
CA SER A 579 -14.18 0.99 -19.10
C SER A 579 -14.67 2.29 -19.76
N ARG A 580 -14.20 3.44 -19.22
CA ARG A 580 -14.40 4.76 -19.82
C ARG A 580 -13.10 5.56 -19.73
N LYS A 581 -12.58 6.01 -20.85
CA LYS A 581 -11.35 6.80 -20.90
C LYS A 581 -11.51 8.15 -20.17
N ALA A 582 -10.45 8.62 -19.53
CA ALA A 582 -10.45 9.90 -18.80
C ALA A 582 -10.70 11.11 -19.75
N ILE A 583 -10.22 11.04 -20.97
CA ILE A 583 -10.47 12.05 -22.03
C ILE A 583 -11.94 12.19 -22.45
N LEU A 584 -12.83 11.32 -22.00
CA LEU A 584 -14.27 11.42 -22.24
C LEU A 584 -15.00 12.10 -21.06
N HIS A 585 -14.29 12.56 -20.06
CA HIS A 585 -14.85 13.37 -18.99
C HIS A 585 -15.07 14.81 -19.49
N GLU A 586 -16.28 15.31 -19.34
CA GLU A 586 -16.64 16.68 -19.71
C GLU A 586 -16.98 17.46 -18.43
N PRO A 587 -16.14 18.42 -18.04
CA PRO A 587 -16.39 19.27 -16.87
C PRO A 587 -17.46 20.34 -17.17
N ASP A 588 -18.21 20.72 -16.13
CA ASP A 588 -19.34 21.66 -16.25
C ASP A 588 -18.88 23.08 -16.65
N TRP A 589 -17.66 23.53 -16.27
CA TRP A 589 -17.13 24.85 -16.60
C TRP A 589 -17.01 25.10 -18.12
N LYS A 590 -16.77 24.05 -18.92
CA LYS A 590 -16.74 24.19 -20.41
C LYS A 590 -18.08 24.59 -20.99
N THR A 591 -19.15 24.04 -20.48
CA THR A 591 -20.52 24.38 -20.92
C THR A 591 -20.88 25.80 -20.54
N SER A 592 -20.41 26.27 -19.39
CA SER A 592 -20.60 27.64 -18.91
C SER A 592 -19.85 28.67 -19.79
N GLN A 593 -18.62 28.36 -20.21
CA GLN A 593 -17.86 29.19 -21.13
C GLN A 593 -18.51 29.25 -22.52
N ALA A 594 -18.98 28.14 -23.07
CA ALA A 594 -19.65 28.10 -24.36
C ALA A 594 -20.92 28.98 -24.38
N SER A 595 -21.66 29.00 -23.27
CA SER A 595 -22.87 29.80 -23.08
C SER A 595 -22.54 31.31 -23.01
N SER A 596 -21.44 31.70 -22.37
CA SER A 596 -21.01 33.11 -22.29
C SER A 596 -20.48 33.67 -23.61
N VAL A 597 -19.77 32.84 -24.38
CA VAL A 597 -19.27 33.24 -25.72
C VAL A 597 -20.42 33.39 -26.72
N SER A 598 -21.47 32.59 -26.61
CA SER A 598 -22.67 32.73 -27.46
C SER A 598 -23.52 33.95 -27.12
N ALA A 599 -23.44 34.50 -25.91
CA ALA A 599 -24.16 35.70 -25.47
C ALA A 599 -23.47 37.02 -25.89
N THR A 600 -22.19 36.97 -26.29
CA THR A 600 -21.40 38.12 -26.76
C THR A 600 -21.22 38.17 -28.30
N GLY A 601 -22.14 37.58 -29.05
CA GLY A 601 -22.17 37.69 -30.51
C GLY A 601 -22.37 39.15 -30.93
N PRO A 602 -21.65 39.65 -31.96
CA PRO A 602 -21.68 41.07 -32.33
C PRO A 602 -23.07 41.47 -32.81
N SER A 603 -23.60 42.56 -32.24
CA SER A 603 -24.76 43.26 -32.77
C SER A 603 -24.51 43.66 -34.22
N PRO A 604 -25.46 43.52 -35.13
CA PRO A 604 -25.29 43.93 -36.53
C PRO A 604 -25.23 45.45 -36.60
N SER A 605 -24.03 46.01 -36.77
CA SER A 605 -23.88 47.40 -37.17
C SER A 605 -24.30 47.56 -38.62
N SER A 606 -25.36 48.34 -38.84
CA SER A 606 -25.77 48.84 -40.15
C SER A 606 -24.63 49.66 -40.79
N SER A 607 -24.00 49.14 -41.82
CA SER A 607 -23.15 49.98 -42.72
C SER A 607 -23.81 50.16 -44.08
N MET A 608 -24.11 51.42 -44.38
CA MET A 608 -24.48 51.90 -45.71
C MET A 608 -23.43 51.53 -46.75
N ALA A 609 -23.90 51.01 -47.85
CA ALA A 609 -23.12 50.77 -49.05
C ALA A 609 -22.83 52.08 -49.79
N THR A 610 -21.62 52.26 -50.28
CA THR A 610 -21.32 53.09 -51.48
C THR A 610 -20.41 52.24 -52.40
N PRO A 611 -20.65 52.35 -53.74
CA PRO A 611 -19.95 51.51 -54.71
C PRO A 611 -18.76 52.28 -55.34
N VAL A 612 -17.62 51.59 -55.52
CA VAL A 612 -16.55 52.06 -56.44
C VAL A 612 -15.98 50.92 -57.25
N GLU A 613 -16.08 51.11 -58.50
CA GLU A 613 -15.51 50.59 -59.75
C GLU A 613 -14.43 49.50 -59.83
N LYS A 614 -14.62 48.79 -60.95
CA LYS A 614 -13.75 47.76 -61.55
C LYS A 614 -12.41 48.34 -62.03
N GLY A 615 -11.32 47.69 -61.71
CA GLY A 615 -10.03 47.78 -62.35
C GLY A 615 -9.45 46.39 -62.62
N SER A 616 -9.32 46.06 -63.91
CA SER A 616 -8.77 44.85 -64.49
C SER A 616 -7.24 44.80 -64.39
N GLY A 617 -6.62 43.72 -64.12
CA GLY A 617 -5.16 43.56 -64.15
C GLY A 617 -4.67 42.10 -63.95
N ASN A 618 -4.45 41.50 -65.01
CA ASN A 618 -3.97 40.24 -65.52
C ASN A 618 -2.69 39.66 -64.90
N ARG A 619 -2.69 38.34 -64.71
CA ARG A 619 -1.61 37.35 -64.86
C ARG A 619 -0.34 37.40 -63.98
N GLN A 620 -0.01 36.36 -63.25
CA GLN A 620 0.87 35.28 -63.70
C GLN A 620 0.99 34.13 -62.68
N LYS A 621 0.79 32.91 -63.18
CA LYS A 621 1.10 31.65 -62.47
C LYS A 621 2.61 31.39 -62.50
N LYS A 622 3.20 30.85 -61.43
CA LYS A 622 4.42 30.06 -61.49
C LYS A 622 4.31 28.83 -60.59
N PRO A 623 4.93 27.72 -60.97
CA PRO A 623 4.59 26.36 -60.51
C PRO A 623 5.43 25.87 -59.32
N PRO A 624 5.14 24.66 -58.79
CA PRO A 624 5.68 24.17 -57.51
C PRO A 624 7.07 23.54 -57.65
N ALA A 625 7.91 23.73 -56.64
CA ALA A 625 9.22 23.09 -56.52
C ALA A 625 9.13 21.72 -55.80
N LYS A 626 9.83 20.73 -56.38
CA LYS A 626 9.98 19.36 -55.90
C LYS A 626 10.98 19.26 -54.73
N PRO A 627 10.98 18.13 -53.97
CA PRO A 627 11.72 17.98 -52.71
C PRO A 627 13.18 17.60 -52.96
N ALA A 628 14.08 18.02 -52.07
CA ALA A 628 15.48 17.67 -52.04
C ALA A 628 15.75 16.45 -51.15
N ARG A 629 16.69 15.68 -51.62
CA ARG A 629 17.17 14.35 -51.23
C ARG A 629 17.84 14.31 -49.84
N ASN A 630 17.77 13.07 -49.27
CA ASN A 630 18.59 12.49 -48.21
C ASN A 630 20.08 12.84 -48.29
N THR A 631 20.68 13.04 -47.15
CA THR A 631 22.09 12.79 -46.87
C THR A 631 22.24 11.86 -45.66
N GLU A 632 23.14 10.92 -45.84
CA GLU A 632 23.44 9.72 -45.06
C GLU A 632 23.89 10.03 -43.63
N ARG A 633 23.54 9.16 -42.70
CA ARG A 633 24.11 9.06 -41.35
C ARG A 633 25.39 8.21 -41.43
N GLU A 634 26.49 8.80 -41.06
CA GLU A 634 27.69 8.07 -40.66
C GLU A 634 27.47 7.36 -39.32
N VAL A 635 27.77 6.07 -39.33
CA VAL A 635 27.87 5.21 -38.15
C VAL A 635 29.26 5.41 -37.53
N VAL A 636 29.34 5.96 -36.32
CA VAL A 636 30.57 5.97 -35.54
C VAL A 636 30.54 4.75 -34.62
N ASN A 637 31.54 3.87 -34.80
CA ASN A 637 31.79 2.69 -33.98
C ASN A 637 32.19 3.11 -32.55
N ALA A 638 31.58 2.46 -31.59
CA ALA A 638 31.93 2.53 -30.16
C ALA A 638 33.04 1.48 -29.87
N ASP A 639 34.29 1.85 -30.09
CA ASP A 639 35.46 1.14 -29.56
C ASP A 639 36.63 2.14 -29.49
N ASP A 640 36.53 3.10 -28.57
CA ASP A 640 37.65 3.93 -28.07
C ASP A 640 37.09 4.89 -27.02
N ILE A 641 37.03 4.46 -25.78
CA ILE A 641 37.28 5.24 -24.57
C ILE A 641 37.21 4.27 -23.37
N PHE A 642 38.36 4.09 -22.76
CA PHE A 642 38.57 3.51 -21.43
C PHE A 642 37.89 4.35 -20.35
#